data_713ca6e814bad572af49c59320017adb
#
_entry.id   713ca6e814bad572af49c59320017adb
#
_cell.length_a   1.000
_cell.length_b   1.000
_cell.length_c   1.000
_cell.angle_alpha   90.00
_cell.angle_beta   90.00
_cell.angle_gamma   90.00
#
_symmetry.space_group_name_H-M   'P 1'
#
loop_
_entity.id
_entity.type
_entity.pdbx_description
1 polymer ?
#
loop_
_entity_poly.entity_id
_entity_poly.type
_entity_poly.pdbx_seq_one_letter_code
_entity_poly.pdbx_strand_id
1 'polypeptide(L)'
;METVLIMSGLLVAILLTTANYLVKGIGGMSAPLQQVGLFLLNKAPAGIIDLFSDEAGSGSKTWIRFGMVWFLLASIGAFLGLWHSYDGGALDSLASIGWSYDDGSMLTDYTNVFFNTALNYMLVGGALVAVSRTAQGRLASEKSASMVALLLTASTAAYLVLPAILSFATLDNEAALIENITNVSSLVVGSLLHAAILINVLITVANRASDNIAPTTWFLVLALVAKIFAGLMAFFGELADSTQTVWMAEHVLTGWVPLALIFGLAYHVIPYTTGSPIWSESMLKVNMALLFVTVPPFFMTAATSAELLQNLGAILLTLGMLPLFAGSINLLVTAKSNAAAVVKSPGAFAATGAMLFIPIYTIGGYFTSMDVFVGLGNLGTMASTVDQGFMYTVGGLMMLASVFTAYPLASGKQLANASNAQLAVWLTMIGGLTSTIVRLMGDFTSQAVLDSGVEEAVASTGGFLLVSSALYYLCAIAAIMAALVMIRTGTRGNADAVATGATSDISTYSLVEGSTTIRTLISRGVGIDTELKVGHTEDESGATIIAVSAHLHNDEVTEFPDDAKETPEELVMLADYLSQSNQSIFQFFQSIDLDNSGTVDGFEFQRALKNADIANLPPWEMGALLEAVDLDGDGKINLPELDIALTMIRSKQSSNEEE
;
A
#
# COMPACT_ATOMS: atom_id res chain seq x y z
N MET A 1 19.30 29.03 1.34
CA MET A 1 17.86 29.33 1.16
C MET A 1 17.40 29.13 -0.27
N GLU A 2 18.08 29.75 -1.24
CA GLU A 2 17.79 29.54 -2.67
C GLU A 2 17.87 28.06 -3.06
N THR A 3 18.85 27.34 -2.53
CA THR A 3 19.04 25.90 -2.80
C THR A 3 17.83 25.05 -2.36
N VAL A 4 17.29 25.29 -1.16
CA VAL A 4 16.11 24.54 -0.66
C VAL A 4 14.88 24.83 -1.51
N LEU A 5 14.66 26.11 -1.90
CA LEU A 5 13.55 26.48 -2.78
C LEU A 5 13.68 25.85 -4.17
N ILE A 6 14.87 25.88 -4.75
CA ILE A 6 15.15 25.27 -6.05
C ILE A 6 14.93 23.76 -5.98
N MET A 7 15.43 23.10 -4.94
CA MET A 7 15.29 21.64 -4.77
C MET A 7 13.85 21.24 -4.49
N SER A 8 13.10 22.00 -3.67
CA SER A 8 11.66 21.78 -3.46
C SER A 8 10.88 21.93 -4.76
N GLY A 9 11.15 22.98 -5.52
CA GLY A 9 10.53 23.20 -6.83
C GLY A 9 10.87 22.09 -7.83
N LEU A 10 12.12 21.63 -7.84
CA LEU A 10 12.56 20.53 -8.69
C LEU A 10 11.87 19.21 -8.29
N LEU A 11 11.78 18.90 -7.00
CA LEU A 11 11.05 17.72 -6.52
C LEU A 11 9.58 17.74 -6.95
N VAL A 12 8.89 18.86 -6.74
CA VAL A 12 7.49 19.01 -7.19
C VAL A 12 7.38 18.86 -8.71
N ALA A 13 8.29 19.45 -9.47
CA ALA A 13 8.29 19.34 -10.94
C ALA A 13 8.50 17.89 -11.39
N ILE A 14 9.41 17.13 -10.76
CA ILE A 14 9.66 15.72 -11.03
C ILE A 14 8.41 14.89 -10.71
N LEU A 15 7.77 15.12 -9.55
CA LEU A 15 6.56 14.41 -9.15
C LEU A 15 5.40 14.69 -10.11
N LEU A 16 5.17 15.95 -10.48
CA LEU A 16 4.13 16.33 -11.45
C LEU A 16 4.39 15.74 -12.83
N THR A 17 5.67 15.72 -13.25
CA THR A 17 6.07 15.11 -14.53
C THR A 17 5.80 13.61 -14.50
N THR A 18 6.20 12.92 -13.43
CA THR A 18 5.94 11.48 -13.25
C THR A 18 4.45 11.20 -13.26
N ALA A 19 3.66 11.98 -12.52
CA ALA A 19 2.21 11.86 -12.50
C ALA A 19 1.58 12.04 -13.89
N ASN A 20 2.04 13.05 -14.66
CA ASN A 20 1.55 13.28 -16.02
C ASN A 20 1.91 12.12 -16.98
N TYR A 21 3.09 11.51 -16.84
CA TYR A 21 3.43 10.31 -17.60
C TYR A 21 2.56 9.10 -17.22
N LEU A 22 2.28 8.91 -15.95
CA LEU A 22 1.39 7.84 -15.49
C LEU A 22 -0.04 8.02 -16.03
N VAL A 23 -0.56 9.26 -16.07
CA VAL A 23 -1.90 9.57 -16.62
C VAL A 23 -1.97 9.31 -18.12
N LYS A 24 -0.96 9.77 -18.87
CA LYS A 24 -0.92 9.61 -20.34
C LYS A 24 -0.64 8.17 -20.79
N GLY A 25 -0.32 7.31 -19.84
CA GLY A 25 0.10 5.95 -20.09
C GLY A 25 1.62 5.83 -20.30
N ILE A 26 2.18 4.74 -19.79
CA ILE A 26 3.61 4.44 -19.86
C ILE A 26 4.04 3.99 -21.27
N GLY A 27 3.07 3.81 -22.19
CA GLY A 27 3.30 3.26 -23.51
C GLY A 27 4.42 3.94 -24.32
N GLY A 28 4.52 5.29 -24.25
CA GLY A 28 5.59 6.03 -24.94
C GLY A 28 6.99 5.90 -24.33
N MET A 29 7.07 5.57 -23.03
CA MET A 29 8.34 5.32 -22.32
C MET A 29 8.66 3.83 -22.14
N SER A 30 7.73 2.94 -22.44
CA SER A 30 7.87 1.51 -22.16
C SER A 30 9.05 0.89 -22.91
N ALA A 31 9.28 1.24 -24.17
CA ALA A 31 10.33 0.62 -24.97
C ALA A 31 11.76 0.94 -24.45
N PRO A 32 12.16 2.19 -24.24
CA PRO A 32 13.49 2.47 -23.69
C PRO A 32 13.61 2.00 -22.23
N LEU A 33 12.55 2.13 -21.41
CA LEU A 33 12.57 1.64 -20.03
C LEU A 33 12.65 0.12 -19.97
N GLN A 34 11.94 -0.60 -20.84
CA GLN A 34 12.06 -2.04 -20.98
C GLN A 34 13.48 -2.45 -21.42
N GLN A 35 14.08 -1.75 -22.38
CA GLN A 35 15.45 -2.06 -22.80
C GLN A 35 16.45 -1.88 -21.67
N VAL A 36 16.38 -0.77 -20.92
CA VAL A 36 17.25 -0.54 -19.75
C VAL A 36 16.97 -1.56 -18.65
N GLY A 37 15.69 -1.81 -18.35
CA GLY A 37 15.28 -2.77 -17.35
C GLY A 37 15.72 -4.20 -17.70
N LEU A 38 15.49 -4.66 -18.91
CA LEU A 38 15.92 -5.97 -19.39
C LEU A 38 17.46 -6.08 -19.41
N PHE A 39 18.16 -5.01 -19.78
CA PHE A 39 19.61 -4.98 -19.70
C PHE A 39 20.11 -5.18 -18.27
N LEU A 40 19.57 -4.44 -17.29
CA LEU A 40 19.91 -4.58 -15.87
C LEU A 40 19.55 -5.96 -15.33
N LEU A 41 18.36 -6.47 -15.66
CA LEU A 41 17.88 -7.78 -15.21
C LEU A 41 18.70 -8.94 -15.81
N ASN A 42 19.09 -8.85 -17.09
CA ASN A 42 19.85 -9.87 -17.78
C ASN A 42 21.37 -9.85 -17.44
N LYS A 43 21.88 -8.73 -16.95
CA LYS A 43 23.31 -8.57 -16.57
C LYS A 43 23.58 -8.85 -15.11
N ALA A 44 22.54 -9.06 -14.28
CA ALA A 44 22.74 -9.50 -12.91
C ALA A 44 23.49 -10.85 -12.87
N PRO A 45 24.44 -11.03 -11.93
CA PRO A 45 25.21 -12.27 -11.85
C PRO A 45 24.33 -13.51 -11.69
N ALA A 46 24.39 -14.44 -12.65
CA ALA A 46 23.50 -15.60 -12.73
C ALA A 46 23.51 -16.44 -11.44
N GLY A 47 24.69 -16.65 -10.85
CA GLY A 47 24.83 -17.46 -9.63
C GLY A 47 24.11 -16.88 -8.39
N ILE A 48 23.92 -15.55 -8.31
CA ILE A 48 23.16 -14.91 -7.22
C ILE A 48 21.66 -14.95 -7.54
N ILE A 49 21.29 -14.83 -8.81
CA ILE A 49 19.90 -14.89 -9.26
C ILE A 49 19.30 -16.28 -8.97
N ASP A 50 20.07 -17.34 -9.09
CA ASP A 50 19.63 -18.71 -8.85
C ASP A 50 19.32 -19.02 -7.37
N LEU A 51 19.76 -18.16 -6.44
CA LEU A 51 19.42 -18.28 -5.01
C LEU A 51 17.94 -17.93 -4.72
N PHE A 52 17.27 -17.22 -5.63
CA PHE A 52 15.93 -16.73 -5.41
C PHE A 52 14.93 -17.43 -6.34
N SER A 53 13.77 -17.77 -5.79
CA SER A 53 12.65 -18.30 -6.56
C SER A 53 12.12 -17.25 -7.54
N ASP A 54 11.73 -17.69 -8.73
CA ASP A 54 11.03 -16.86 -9.71
C ASP A 54 9.49 -17.03 -9.66
N GLU A 55 8.99 -17.65 -8.59
CA GLU A 55 7.55 -17.77 -8.36
C GLU A 55 6.92 -16.42 -8.09
N ALA A 56 5.67 -16.23 -8.55
CA ALA A 56 4.92 -15.02 -8.30
C ALA A 56 4.82 -14.73 -6.80
N GLY A 57 5.07 -13.48 -6.40
CA GLY A 57 5.09 -13.03 -5.01
C GLY A 57 6.38 -13.34 -4.24
N SER A 58 7.37 -14.01 -4.83
CA SER A 58 8.63 -14.31 -4.12
C SER A 58 9.43 -13.07 -3.77
N GLY A 59 9.45 -12.07 -4.64
CA GLY A 59 10.06 -10.77 -4.39
C GLY A 59 9.41 -10.06 -3.20
N SER A 60 8.11 -9.92 -3.23
CA SER A 60 7.34 -9.31 -2.14
C SER A 60 7.51 -10.04 -0.82
N LYS A 61 7.50 -11.38 -0.82
CA LYS A 61 7.79 -12.20 0.38
C LYS A 61 9.16 -11.87 0.97
N THR A 62 10.17 -11.72 0.13
CA THR A 62 11.54 -11.42 0.56
C THR A 62 11.61 -10.04 1.20
N TRP A 63 11.00 -9.03 0.59
CA TRP A 63 10.91 -7.69 1.19
C TRP A 63 10.26 -7.71 2.56
N ILE A 64 9.09 -8.34 2.70
CA ILE A 64 8.37 -8.40 3.98
C ILE A 64 9.17 -9.19 5.04
N ARG A 65 9.86 -10.27 4.66
CA ARG A 65 10.68 -11.06 5.59
C ARG A 65 11.87 -10.27 6.13
N PHE A 66 12.62 -9.60 5.27
CA PHE A 66 13.71 -8.73 5.72
C PHE A 66 13.18 -7.56 6.55
N GLY A 67 12.06 -6.94 6.13
CA GLY A 67 11.39 -5.90 6.89
C GLY A 67 11.00 -6.36 8.30
N MET A 68 10.55 -7.61 8.47
CA MET A 68 10.23 -8.15 9.79
C MET A 68 11.43 -8.26 10.71
N VAL A 69 12.61 -8.61 10.18
CA VAL A 69 13.85 -8.63 11.00
C VAL A 69 14.17 -7.22 11.51
N TRP A 70 14.13 -6.23 10.62
CA TRP A 70 14.35 -4.83 11.00
C TRP A 70 13.28 -4.32 11.98
N PHE A 71 12.02 -4.73 11.81
CA PHE A 71 10.93 -4.35 12.70
C PHE A 71 11.08 -4.92 14.11
N LEU A 72 11.56 -6.16 14.22
CA LEU A 72 11.91 -6.75 15.52
C LEU A 72 13.02 -5.96 16.22
N LEU A 73 14.10 -5.67 15.49
CA LEU A 73 15.22 -4.90 16.02
C LEU A 73 14.77 -3.49 16.44
N ALA A 74 13.95 -2.83 15.62
CA ALA A 74 13.40 -1.51 15.90
C ALA A 74 12.49 -1.50 17.15
N SER A 75 11.58 -2.46 17.27
CA SER A 75 10.63 -2.53 18.39
C SER A 75 11.33 -2.85 19.72
N ILE A 76 12.31 -3.73 19.70
CA ILE A 76 13.13 -4.05 20.89
C ILE A 76 14.02 -2.85 21.23
N GLY A 77 14.67 -2.25 20.23
CA GLY A 77 15.53 -1.08 20.43
C GLY A 77 14.78 0.12 20.99
N ALA A 78 13.57 0.39 20.49
CA ALA A 78 12.74 1.48 21.02
C ALA A 78 12.32 1.24 22.48
N PHE A 79 11.97 0.00 22.83
CA PHE A 79 11.72 -0.34 24.23
C PHE A 79 12.95 -0.15 25.11
N LEU A 80 14.10 -0.64 24.68
CA LEU A 80 15.37 -0.50 25.41
C LEU A 80 15.79 0.97 25.54
N GLY A 81 15.60 1.77 24.50
CA GLY A 81 15.89 3.21 24.53
C GLY A 81 15.02 3.98 25.52
N LEU A 82 13.74 3.68 25.58
CA LEU A 82 12.83 4.25 26.57
C LEU A 82 13.20 3.82 28.00
N TRP A 83 13.57 2.57 28.18
CA TRP A 83 14.01 2.07 29.48
C TRP A 83 15.33 2.71 29.90
N HIS A 84 16.31 2.81 29.01
CA HIS A 84 17.57 3.49 29.27
C HIS A 84 17.36 4.99 29.62
N SER A 85 16.40 5.65 28.99
CA SER A 85 16.03 7.03 29.35
C SER A 85 15.49 7.17 30.78
N TYR A 86 14.88 6.10 31.33
CA TYR A 86 14.45 6.05 32.72
C TYR A 86 15.58 5.66 33.67
N ASP A 87 16.35 4.65 33.33
CA ASP A 87 17.47 4.11 34.14
C ASP A 87 18.72 4.04 33.25
N GLY A 88 19.59 5.04 33.40
CA GLY A 88 20.84 5.14 32.64
C GLY A 88 21.79 3.94 32.83
N GLY A 89 21.65 3.18 33.91
CA GLY A 89 22.40 1.94 34.16
C GLY A 89 21.77 0.66 33.52
N ALA A 90 20.62 0.78 32.89
CA ALA A 90 19.88 -0.39 32.38
C ALA A 90 20.65 -1.25 31.36
N LEU A 91 21.62 -0.65 30.66
CA LEU A 91 22.42 -1.30 29.62
C LEU A 91 23.90 -1.49 29.99
N ASP A 92 24.28 -1.28 31.26
CA ASP A 92 25.67 -1.42 31.75
C ASP A 92 26.24 -2.82 31.48
N SER A 93 25.39 -3.85 31.46
CA SER A 93 25.81 -5.21 31.11
C SER A 93 26.32 -5.32 29.66
N LEU A 94 25.84 -4.50 28.74
CA LEU A 94 26.33 -4.42 27.36
C LEU A 94 27.63 -3.63 27.28
N ALA A 95 27.78 -2.56 28.08
CA ALA A 95 29.04 -1.84 28.21
C ALA A 95 30.18 -2.75 28.71
N SER A 96 29.88 -3.72 29.58
CA SER A 96 30.87 -4.68 30.10
C SER A 96 31.48 -5.59 29.02
N ILE A 97 30.82 -5.77 27.87
CA ILE A 97 31.35 -6.49 26.71
C ILE A 97 32.01 -5.58 25.67
N GLY A 98 32.26 -4.31 26.03
CA GLY A 98 32.97 -3.34 25.20
C GLY A 98 32.08 -2.51 24.27
N TRP A 99 30.76 -2.62 24.39
CA TRP A 99 29.84 -1.80 23.62
C TRP A 99 29.47 -0.57 24.45
N SER A 100 29.91 0.61 24.00
CA SER A 100 29.65 1.87 24.69
C SER A 100 28.27 2.39 24.36
N TYR A 101 27.35 2.32 25.33
CA TYR A 101 26.03 2.94 25.28
C TYR A 101 25.90 4.08 26.29
N ASP A 102 27.00 4.76 26.58
CA ASP A 102 27.12 5.63 27.74
C ASP A 102 26.10 6.76 27.80
N ASP A 103 25.59 7.22 26.66
CA ASP A 103 24.61 8.31 26.58
C ASP A 103 23.25 7.90 25.97
N GLY A 104 23.12 6.67 25.50
CA GLY A 104 21.89 6.18 24.84
C GLY A 104 21.61 6.78 23.46
N SER A 105 22.40 7.74 22.98
CA SER A 105 22.21 8.38 21.68
C SER A 105 22.38 7.39 20.54
N MET A 106 23.42 6.60 20.57
CA MET A 106 23.71 5.55 19.59
C MET A 106 22.57 4.52 19.49
N LEU A 107 21.98 4.12 20.63
CA LEU A 107 20.82 3.22 20.62
C LEU A 107 19.60 3.85 19.96
N THR A 108 19.37 5.14 20.21
CA THR A 108 18.27 5.90 19.59
C THR A 108 18.47 6.02 18.09
N ASP A 109 19.66 6.36 17.64
CA ASP A 109 19.99 6.50 16.22
C ASP A 109 19.87 5.17 15.48
N TYR A 110 20.40 4.09 16.03
CA TYR A 110 20.25 2.74 15.45
C TYR A 110 18.78 2.30 15.42
N THR A 111 18.01 2.58 16.45
CA THR A 111 16.58 2.28 16.48
C THR A 111 15.81 3.01 15.39
N ASN A 112 16.10 4.28 15.14
CA ASN A 112 15.50 5.06 14.07
C ASN A 112 15.86 4.49 12.69
N VAL A 113 17.13 4.10 12.48
CA VAL A 113 17.56 3.43 11.24
C VAL A 113 16.84 2.10 11.05
N PHE A 114 16.74 1.28 12.09
CA PHE A 114 16.01 0.00 12.03
C PHE A 114 14.54 0.21 11.70
N PHE A 115 13.91 1.21 12.33
CA PHE A 115 12.48 1.47 12.12
C PHE A 115 12.19 1.97 10.71
N ASN A 116 12.94 2.97 10.23
CA ASN A 116 12.80 3.50 8.88
C ASN A 116 13.09 2.42 7.81
N THR A 117 14.08 1.56 8.07
CA THR A 117 14.38 0.43 7.20
C THR A 117 13.23 -0.57 7.18
N ALA A 118 12.73 -0.98 8.36
CA ALA A 118 11.59 -1.89 8.47
C ALA A 118 10.35 -1.36 7.73
N LEU A 119 10.04 -0.09 7.95
CA LEU A 119 8.91 0.60 7.34
C LEU A 119 9.03 0.58 5.80
N ASN A 120 10.20 0.97 5.28
CA ASN A 120 10.46 0.92 3.85
C ASN A 120 10.28 -0.49 3.27
N TYR A 121 10.86 -1.50 3.91
CA TYR A 121 10.78 -2.88 3.43
C TYR A 121 9.36 -3.43 3.45
N MET A 122 8.66 -3.25 4.55
CA MET A 122 7.34 -3.86 4.73
C MET A 122 6.28 -3.16 3.90
N LEU A 123 6.33 -1.82 3.79
CA LEU A 123 5.38 -1.07 2.99
C LEU A 123 5.63 -1.22 1.49
N VAL A 124 6.90 -1.19 1.05
CA VAL A 124 7.24 -1.47 -0.35
C VAL A 124 6.87 -2.92 -0.69
N GLY A 125 7.24 -3.89 0.15
CA GLY A 125 6.88 -5.30 -0.05
C GLY A 125 5.38 -5.52 -0.15
N GLY A 126 4.59 -4.90 0.74
CA GLY A 126 3.13 -4.92 0.68
C GLY A 126 2.55 -4.25 -0.57
N ALA A 127 3.13 -3.12 -0.96
CA ALA A 127 2.71 -2.41 -2.18
C ALA A 127 3.07 -3.19 -3.45
N LEU A 128 4.19 -3.93 -3.49
CA LEU A 128 4.54 -4.81 -4.62
C LEU A 128 3.50 -5.92 -4.82
N VAL A 129 2.95 -6.48 -3.74
CA VAL A 129 1.81 -7.41 -3.82
C VAL A 129 0.60 -6.71 -4.45
N ALA A 130 0.27 -5.52 -3.96
CA ALA A 130 -0.85 -4.77 -4.50
C ALA A 130 -0.66 -4.41 -5.98
N VAL A 131 0.55 -4.01 -6.39
CA VAL A 131 0.87 -3.68 -7.79
C VAL A 131 0.67 -4.89 -8.70
N SER A 132 1.23 -6.06 -8.36
CA SER A 132 1.09 -7.26 -9.19
C SER A 132 -0.38 -7.69 -9.32
N ARG A 133 -1.15 -7.61 -8.23
CA ARG A 133 -2.57 -7.98 -8.22
C ARG A 133 -3.43 -7.00 -9.03
N THR A 134 -3.23 -5.69 -8.83
CA THR A 134 -4.01 -4.67 -9.55
C THR A 134 -3.58 -4.52 -11.02
N ALA A 135 -2.36 -4.91 -11.36
CA ALA A 135 -1.91 -5.04 -12.74
C ALA A 135 -2.43 -6.32 -13.42
N GLN A 136 -3.08 -7.21 -12.67
CA GLN A 136 -3.54 -8.52 -13.13
C GLN A 136 -2.39 -9.36 -13.72
N GLY A 137 -1.26 -9.36 -13.02
CA GLY A 137 -0.08 -10.07 -13.46
C GLY A 137 0.93 -10.26 -12.34
N ARG A 138 2.11 -10.73 -12.67
CA ARG A 138 3.24 -10.84 -11.74
C ARG A 138 4.20 -9.67 -11.92
N LEU A 139 5.11 -9.48 -10.96
CA LEU A 139 6.20 -8.51 -11.13
C LEU A 139 7.04 -8.87 -12.37
N ALA A 140 7.56 -7.86 -13.05
CA ALA A 140 8.40 -8.04 -14.23
C ALA A 140 9.59 -8.97 -13.93
N SER A 141 10.15 -8.89 -12.72
CA SER A 141 11.16 -9.82 -12.22
C SER A 141 11.09 -9.97 -10.71
N GLU A 142 10.65 -11.13 -10.26
CA GLU A 142 10.63 -11.49 -8.85
C GLU A 142 12.03 -11.64 -8.27
N LYS A 143 12.96 -12.24 -9.06
CA LYS A 143 14.38 -12.41 -8.68
C LYS A 143 15.06 -11.07 -8.44
N SER A 144 14.85 -10.09 -9.34
CA SER A 144 15.41 -8.75 -9.19
C SER A 144 14.87 -8.07 -7.93
N ALA A 145 13.59 -8.18 -7.64
CA ALA A 145 13.00 -7.61 -6.42
C ALA A 145 13.63 -8.22 -5.17
N SER A 146 13.81 -9.55 -5.13
CA SER A 146 14.49 -10.24 -4.01
C SER A 146 15.94 -9.83 -3.86
N MET A 147 16.67 -9.70 -4.98
CA MET A 147 18.07 -9.29 -5.00
C MET A 147 18.25 -7.88 -4.44
N VAL A 148 17.39 -6.94 -4.85
CA VAL A 148 17.42 -5.57 -4.33
C VAL A 148 17.21 -5.57 -2.82
N ALA A 149 16.25 -6.34 -2.30
CA ALA A 149 16.05 -6.46 -0.86
C ALA A 149 17.33 -6.95 -0.13
N LEU A 150 18.00 -7.96 -0.66
CA LEU A 150 19.26 -8.45 -0.09
C LEU A 150 20.36 -7.39 -0.11
N LEU A 151 20.55 -6.72 -1.25
CA LEU A 151 21.61 -5.71 -1.39
C LEU A 151 21.35 -4.48 -0.50
N LEU A 152 20.09 -4.03 -0.38
CA LEU A 152 19.73 -2.98 0.57
C LEU A 152 20.02 -3.40 2.02
N THR A 153 19.67 -4.64 2.40
CA THR A 153 19.98 -5.17 3.73
C THR A 153 21.47 -5.22 3.97
N ALA A 154 22.24 -5.67 3.00
CA ALA A 154 23.71 -5.70 3.10
C ALA A 154 24.30 -4.29 3.23
N SER A 155 23.81 -3.31 2.48
CA SER A 155 24.24 -1.91 2.57
C SER A 155 23.92 -1.30 3.95
N THR A 156 22.71 -1.49 4.45
CA THR A 156 22.31 -0.99 5.79
C THR A 156 23.11 -1.68 6.89
N ALA A 157 23.31 -3.00 6.80
CA ALA A 157 24.12 -3.74 7.76
C ALA A 157 25.59 -3.29 7.73
N ALA A 158 26.14 -3.02 6.57
CA ALA A 158 27.50 -2.49 6.45
C ALA A 158 27.64 -1.12 7.13
N TYR A 159 26.69 -0.22 6.88
CA TYR A 159 26.64 1.09 7.53
C TYR A 159 26.63 1.01 9.07
N LEU A 160 25.90 0.06 9.65
CA LEU A 160 25.76 -0.08 11.10
C LEU A 160 26.90 -0.90 11.73
N VAL A 161 27.33 -1.97 11.08
CA VAL A 161 28.23 -2.96 11.70
C VAL A 161 29.71 -2.62 11.50
N LEU A 162 30.11 -2.07 10.35
CA LEU A 162 31.52 -1.79 10.09
C LEU A 162 32.13 -0.75 11.04
N PRO A 163 31.48 0.42 11.27
CA PRO A 163 31.98 1.38 12.25
C PRO A 163 32.05 0.78 13.67
N ALA A 164 31.01 0.03 14.06
CA ALA A 164 30.96 -0.58 15.39
C ALA A 164 32.08 -1.61 15.61
N ILE A 165 32.41 -2.42 14.62
CA ILE A 165 33.53 -3.38 14.71
C ILE A 165 34.88 -2.63 14.83
N LEU A 166 35.06 -1.55 14.07
CA LEU A 166 36.31 -0.79 14.09
C LEU A 166 36.47 -0.04 15.41
N SER A 167 35.40 0.55 15.94
CA SER A 167 35.42 1.18 17.27
C SER A 167 35.70 0.16 18.37
N PHE A 168 35.09 -1.02 18.31
CA PHE A 168 35.38 -2.13 19.23
C PHE A 168 36.86 -2.57 19.18
N ALA A 169 37.47 -2.49 18.01
CA ALA A 169 38.92 -2.80 17.84
C ALA A 169 39.85 -1.64 18.24
N THR A 170 39.33 -0.58 18.88
CA THR A 170 40.08 0.63 19.28
C THR A 170 40.67 1.42 18.10
N LEU A 171 39.99 1.41 16.96
CA LEU A 171 40.36 2.11 15.73
C LEU A 171 39.35 3.30 15.49
N ASP A 172 39.21 4.20 16.46
CA ASP A 172 38.16 5.22 16.46
C ASP A 172 38.27 6.21 15.28
N ASN A 173 39.47 6.60 14.88
CA ASN A 173 39.68 7.48 13.73
C ASN A 173 39.27 6.80 12.42
N GLU A 174 39.62 5.54 12.27
CA GLU A 174 39.26 4.70 11.12
C GLU A 174 37.76 4.39 11.14
N ALA A 175 37.16 4.18 12.31
CA ALA A 175 35.72 3.98 12.47
C ALA A 175 34.93 5.21 11.99
N ALA A 176 35.29 6.42 12.41
CA ALA A 176 34.68 7.65 11.97
C ALA A 176 34.81 7.88 10.45
N LEU A 177 35.97 7.58 9.88
CA LEU A 177 36.18 7.66 8.43
C LEU A 177 35.30 6.67 7.67
N ILE A 178 35.23 5.41 8.13
CA ILE A 178 34.39 4.38 7.50
C ILE A 178 32.92 4.71 7.67
N GLU A 179 32.49 5.24 8.81
CA GLU A 179 31.11 5.70 9.02
C GLU A 179 30.71 6.75 7.98
N ASN A 180 31.54 7.78 7.78
CA ASN A 180 31.29 8.79 6.77
C ASN A 180 31.23 8.20 5.35
N ILE A 181 32.20 7.34 4.99
CA ILE A 181 32.23 6.70 3.66
C ILE A 181 31.00 5.80 3.47
N THR A 182 30.63 5.01 4.46
CA THR A 182 29.49 4.10 4.36
C THR A 182 28.16 4.86 4.37
N ASN A 183 28.04 5.95 5.11
CA ASN A 183 26.86 6.82 5.07
C ASN A 183 26.68 7.41 3.66
N VAL A 184 27.66 8.12 3.17
CA VAL A 184 27.61 8.77 1.84
C VAL A 184 27.38 7.73 0.72
N SER A 185 28.09 6.60 0.77
CA SER A 185 27.90 5.54 -0.24
C SER A 185 26.53 4.85 -0.14
N SER A 186 25.97 4.70 1.06
CA SER A 186 24.64 4.10 1.26
C SER A 186 23.53 4.94 0.64
N LEU A 187 23.65 6.26 0.63
CA LEU A 187 22.71 7.16 -0.03
C LEU A 187 22.65 6.92 -1.54
N VAL A 188 23.79 6.79 -2.19
CA VAL A 188 23.86 6.51 -3.64
C VAL A 188 23.41 5.09 -3.95
N VAL A 189 23.93 4.11 -3.24
CA VAL A 189 23.57 2.69 -3.42
C VAL A 189 22.09 2.49 -3.14
N GLY A 190 21.56 3.08 -2.06
CA GLY A 190 20.15 3.05 -1.75
C GLY A 190 19.27 3.65 -2.85
N SER A 191 19.67 4.81 -3.39
CA SER A 191 18.95 5.46 -4.50
C SER A 191 18.96 4.59 -5.77
N LEU A 192 20.09 4.00 -6.15
CA LEU A 192 20.20 3.12 -7.31
C LEU A 192 19.37 1.84 -7.15
N LEU A 193 19.36 1.25 -5.96
CA LEU A 193 18.57 0.05 -5.67
C LEU A 193 17.06 0.34 -5.69
N HIS A 194 16.63 1.49 -5.17
CA HIS A 194 15.23 1.92 -5.29
C HIS A 194 14.87 2.26 -6.75
N ALA A 195 15.81 2.77 -7.55
CA ALA A 195 15.60 2.96 -8.99
C ALA A 195 15.39 1.61 -9.71
N ALA A 196 16.11 0.55 -9.32
CA ALA A 196 15.91 -0.78 -9.88
C ALA A 196 14.49 -1.33 -9.54
N ILE A 197 13.99 -1.11 -8.32
CA ILE A 197 12.59 -1.44 -7.96
C ILE A 197 11.60 -0.59 -8.73
N LEU A 198 11.84 0.71 -8.87
CA LEU A 198 10.98 1.59 -9.68
C LEU A 198 10.87 1.09 -11.12
N ILE A 199 11.99 0.71 -11.75
CA ILE A 199 12.00 0.16 -13.11
C ILE A 199 11.19 -1.13 -13.16
N ASN A 200 11.36 -2.03 -12.19
CA ASN A 200 10.58 -3.28 -12.11
C ASN A 200 9.07 -3.00 -12.02
N VAL A 201 8.66 -2.08 -11.15
CA VAL A 201 7.26 -1.65 -11.01
C VAL A 201 6.74 -1.03 -12.30
N LEU A 202 7.50 -0.12 -12.94
CA LEU A 202 7.08 0.54 -14.18
C LEU A 202 6.91 -0.46 -15.34
N ILE A 203 7.79 -1.45 -15.46
CA ILE A 203 7.66 -2.52 -16.47
C ILE A 203 6.43 -3.39 -16.14
N THR A 204 6.20 -3.72 -14.88
CA THR A 204 5.01 -4.45 -14.45
C THR A 204 3.73 -3.70 -14.84
N VAL A 205 3.68 -2.40 -14.57
CA VAL A 205 2.53 -1.55 -14.90
C VAL A 205 2.36 -1.35 -16.40
N ALA A 206 3.48 -1.27 -17.16
CA ALA A 206 3.42 -1.17 -18.62
C ALA A 206 2.79 -2.43 -19.27
N ASN A 207 3.04 -3.59 -18.67
CA ASN A 207 2.53 -4.89 -19.15
C ASN A 207 1.22 -5.31 -18.46
N ARG A 208 0.55 -4.40 -17.77
CA ARG A 208 -0.69 -4.71 -17.06
C ARG A 208 -1.80 -5.12 -18.01
N ALA A 209 -2.63 -6.06 -17.57
CA ALA A 209 -3.86 -6.43 -18.26
C ALA A 209 -5.05 -5.51 -17.87
N SER A 210 -4.92 -4.74 -16.77
CA SER A 210 -5.95 -3.79 -16.35
C SER A 210 -5.83 -2.46 -17.09
N ASP A 211 -6.94 -1.82 -17.42
CA ASP A 211 -6.94 -0.54 -18.15
C ASP A 211 -6.42 0.63 -17.32
N ASN A 212 -6.62 0.61 -16.01
CA ASN A 212 -6.24 1.69 -15.11
C ASN A 212 -5.14 1.30 -14.15
N ILE A 213 -4.44 2.34 -13.69
CA ILE A 213 -3.42 2.23 -12.65
C ILE A 213 -4.11 2.45 -11.29
N ALA A 214 -3.96 1.49 -10.39
CA ALA A 214 -4.54 1.54 -9.05
C ALA A 214 -3.91 2.65 -8.18
N PRO A 215 -4.65 3.22 -7.21
CA PRO A 215 -4.12 4.23 -6.28
C PRO A 215 -2.83 3.81 -5.59
N THR A 216 -2.74 2.57 -5.12
CA THR A 216 -1.54 2.01 -4.49
C THR A 216 -0.31 2.12 -5.38
N THR A 217 -0.47 1.84 -6.68
CA THR A 217 0.62 1.94 -7.66
C THR A 217 1.07 3.38 -7.86
N TRP A 218 0.13 4.33 -7.91
CA TRP A 218 0.45 5.76 -7.97
C TRP A 218 1.28 6.20 -6.78
N PHE A 219 0.81 5.88 -5.56
CA PHE A 219 1.53 6.21 -4.34
C PHE A 219 2.93 5.57 -4.30
N LEU A 220 3.04 4.29 -4.68
CA LEU A 220 4.33 3.60 -4.70
C LEU A 220 5.32 4.23 -5.69
N VAL A 221 4.89 4.46 -6.93
CA VAL A 221 5.77 5.02 -7.97
C VAL A 221 6.26 6.41 -7.57
N LEU A 222 5.34 7.28 -7.11
CA LEU A 222 5.71 8.63 -6.71
C LEU A 222 6.58 8.64 -5.45
N ALA A 223 6.32 7.76 -4.48
CA ALA A 223 7.15 7.59 -3.30
C ALA A 223 8.57 7.12 -3.65
N LEU A 224 8.70 6.16 -4.58
CA LEU A 224 10.01 5.69 -5.05
C LEU A 224 10.79 6.81 -5.78
N VAL A 225 10.12 7.58 -6.64
CA VAL A 225 10.74 8.73 -7.33
C VAL A 225 11.24 9.76 -6.31
N ALA A 226 10.40 10.12 -5.33
CA ALA A 226 10.79 11.06 -4.28
C ALA A 226 11.96 10.52 -3.44
N LYS A 227 11.95 9.23 -3.12
CA LYS A 227 13.01 8.59 -2.36
C LYS A 227 14.35 8.59 -3.08
N ILE A 228 14.35 8.28 -4.37
CA ILE A 228 15.57 8.33 -5.21
C ILE A 228 16.11 9.75 -5.26
N PHE A 229 15.24 10.72 -5.51
CA PHE A 229 15.61 12.13 -5.58
C PHE A 229 16.17 12.61 -4.24
N ALA A 230 15.50 12.34 -3.12
CA ALA A 230 15.94 12.75 -1.79
C ALA A 230 17.26 12.08 -1.37
N GLY A 231 17.46 10.81 -1.70
CA GLY A 231 18.75 10.14 -1.45
C GLY A 231 19.91 10.76 -2.22
N LEU A 232 19.70 11.13 -3.48
CA LEU A 232 20.70 11.87 -4.27
C LEU A 232 20.91 13.29 -3.74
N MET A 233 19.85 13.97 -3.29
CA MET A 233 19.97 15.27 -2.64
C MET A 233 20.78 15.21 -1.35
N ALA A 234 20.52 14.21 -0.49
CA ALA A 234 21.32 14.01 0.71
C ALA A 234 22.79 13.80 0.36
N PHE A 235 23.08 12.93 -0.62
CA PHE A 235 24.45 12.71 -1.10
C PHE A 235 25.15 13.99 -1.55
N PHE A 236 24.49 14.80 -2.41
CA PHE A 236 25.07 16.07 -2.85
C PHE A 236 25.13 17.12 -1.73
N GLY A 237 24.19 17.09 -0.79
CA GLY A 237 24.18 17.94 0.39
C GLY A 237 25.36 17.67 1.30
N GLU A 238 25.68 16.40 1.56
CA GLU A 238 26.85 15.97 2.30
C GLU A 238 28.16 16.40 1.60
N LEU A 239 28.26 16.20 0.28
CA LEU A 239 29.44 16.62 -0.49
C LEU A 239 29.66 18.14 -0.52
N ALA A 240 28.57 18.91 -0.44
CA ALA A 240 28.61 20.38 -0.45
C ALA A 240 28.59 21.00 0.95
N ASP A 241 28.63 20.21 2.01
CA ASP A 241 28.50 20.63 3.41
C ASP A 241 27.25 21.53 3.62
N SER A 242 26.13 21.19 2.97
CA SER A 242 24.89 21.94 2.99
C SER A 242 23.87 21.32 3.96
N THR A 243 23.89 21.74 5.21
CA THR A 243 22.97 21.29 6.26
C THR A 243 21.50 21.44 5.86
N GLN A 244 21.14 22.49 5.13
CA GLN A 244 19.76 22.71 4.67
C GLN A 244 19.31 21.67 3.66
N THR A 245 20.20 21.28 2.73
CA THR A 245 19.88 20.28 1.70
C THR A 245 19.76 18.89 2.32
N VAL A 246 20.66 18.54 3.23
CA VAL A 246 20.61 17.28 3.98
C VAL A 246 19.32 17.23 4.81
N TRP A 247 19.04 18.28 5.58
CA TRP A 247 17.82 18.35 6.37
C TRP A 247 16.54 18.16 5.54
N MET A 248 16.44 18.83 4.39
CA MET A 248 15.30 18.67 3.49
C MET A 248 15.19 17.22 2.97
N ALA A 249 16.29 16.64 2.55
CA ALA A 249 16.33 15.27 2.05
C ALA A 249 15.90 14.26 3.11
N GLU A 250 16.37 14.41 4.34
CA GLU A 250 15.98 13.57 5.47
C GLU A 250 14.48 13.66 5.75
N HIS A 251 13.89 14.86 5.74
CA HIS A 251 12.45 15.05 5.95
C HIS A 251 11.61 14.39 4.84
N VAL A 252 12.09 14.37 3.60
CA VAL A 252 11.43 13.60 2.54
C VAL A 252 11.54 12.10 2.81
N LEU A 253 12.73 11.62 3.18
CA LEU A 253 13.00 10.20 3.36
C LEU A 253 12.28 9.60 4.56
N THR A 254 12.23 10.33 5.67
CA THR A 254 11.71 9.82 6.96
C THR A 254 10.26 10.21 7.21
N GLY A 255 9.77 11.29 6.62
CA GLY A 255 8.41 11.79 6.82
C GLY A 255 7.48 11.53 5.65
N TRP A 256 7.75 12.13 4.51
CA TRP A 256 6.84 12.15 3.38
C TRP A 256 6.73 10.80 2.64
N VAL A 257 7.85 10.15 2.35
CA VAL A 257 7.88 8.85 1.67
C VAL A 257 7.11 7.78 2.46
N PRO A 258 7.33 7.63 3.79
CA PRO A 258 6.53 6.73 4.60
C PRO A 258 5.03 7.03 4.56
N LEU A 259 4.60 8.29 4.64
CA LEU A 259 3.20 8.67 4.54
C LEU A 259 2.56 8.24 3.21
N ALA A 260 3.26 8.49 2.10
CA ALA A 260 2.79 8.06 0.78
C ALA A 260 2.62 6.54 0.70
N LEU A 261 3.58 5.78 1.23
CA LEU A 261 3.52 4.32 1.27
C LEU A 261 2.41 3.81 2.21
N ILE A 262 2.19 4.47 3.35
CA ILE A 262 1.11 4.15 4.31
C ILE A 262 -0.24 4.27 3.62
N PHE A 263 -0.55 5.42 3.00
CA PHE A 263 -1.81 5.59 2.28
C PHE A 263 -1.91 4.64 1.08
N GLY A 264 -0.82 4.49 0.32
CA GLY A 264 -0.79 3.58 -0.81
C GLY A 264 -1.19 2.15 -0.44
N LEU A 265 -0.62 1.59 0.62
CA LEU A 265 -0.94 0.25 1.08
C LEU A 265 -2.37 0.19 1.67
N ALA A 266 -2.80 1.21 2.41
CA ALA A 266 -4.13 1.25 3.00
C ALA A 266 -5.24 1.28 1.94
N TYR A 267 -5.03 1.98 0.81
CA TYR A 267 -5.94 1.97 -0.34
C TYR A 267 -6.02 0.63 -1.08
N HIS A 268 -5.16 -0.31 -0.75
CA HIS A 268 -5.30 -1.70 -1.20
C HIS A 268 -5.95 -2.58 -0.13
N VAL A 269 -5.40 -2.57 1.09
CA VAL A 269 -5.79 -3.49 2.16
C VAL A 269 -7.26 -3.33 2.58
N ILE A 270 -7.72 -2.09 2.75
CA ILE A 270 -9.08 -1.83 3.22
C ILE A 270 -10.14 -2.17 2.17
N PRO A 271 -10.08 -1.66 0.92
CA PRO A 271 -11.04 -2.04 -0.13
C PRO A 271 -11.01 -3.53 -0.45
N TYR A 272 -9.82 -4.14 -0.48
CA TYR A 272 -9.67 -5.57 -0.70
C TYR A 272 -10.41 -6.41 0.34
N THR A 273 -10.27 -6.05 1.63
CA THR A 273 -10.89 -6.82 2.72
C THR A 273 -12.39 -6.58 2.82
N THR A 274 -12.84 -5.34 2.60
CA THR A 274 -14.25 -5.00 2.69
C THR A 274 -15.05 -5.46 1.48
N GLY A 275 -14.37 -5.68 0.33
CA GLY A 275 -15.04 -5.91 -0.95
C GLY A 275 -15.84 -4.71 -1.44
N SER A 276 -15.66 -3.54 -0.82
CA SER A 276 -16.46 -2.34 -1.09
C SER A 276 -15.65 -1.31 -1.87
N PRO A 277 -16.28 -0.49 -2.72
CA PRO A 277 -15.62 0.60 -3.40
C PRO A 277 -15.09 1.64 -2.42
N ILE A 278 -14.06 2.39 -2.83
CA ILE A 278 -13.58 3.56 -2.09
C ILE A 278 -14.72 4.58 -2.00
N TRP A 279 -15.00 5.03 -0.77
CA TRP A 279 -16.16 5.88 -0.49
C TRP A 279 -16.23 7.14 -1.38
N SER A 280 -15.11 7.82 -1.60
CA SER A 280 -15.07 9.03 -2.40
C SER A 280 -13.81 9.12 -3.26
N GLU A 281 -14.00 9.13 -4.58
CA GLU A 281 -12.93 9.37 -5.55
C GLU A 281 -12.35 10.79 -5.42
N SER A 282 -13.20 11.77 -5.13
CA SER A 282 -12.75 13.15 -4.93
C SER A 282 -11.84 13.28 -3.72
N MET A 283 -12.16 12.63 -2.60
CA MET A 283 -11.27 12.60 -1.43
C MET A 283 -9.97 11.86 -1.69
N LEU A 284 -10.00 10.78 -2.49
CA LEU A 284 -8.77 10.11 -2.94
C LEU A 284 -7.90 11.07 -3.75
N LYS A 285 -8.49 11.81 -4.69
CA LYS A 285 -7.77 12.80 -5.51
C LYS A 285 -7.22 13.94 -4.64
N VAL A 286 -7.98 14.43 -3.66
CA VAL A 286 -7.51 15.43 -2.70
C VAL A 286 -6.35 14.88 -1.86
N ASN A 287 -6.49 13.68 -1.30
CA ASN A 287 -5.42 13.05 -0.54
C ASN A 287 -4.14 12.92 -1.39
N MET A 288 -4.24 12.34 -2.57
CA MET A 288 -3.08 12.09 -3.43
C MET A 288 -2.46 13.39 -3.96
N ALA A 289 -3.25 14.27 -4.58
CA ALA A 289 -2.73 15.48 -5.22
C ALA A 289 -2.14 16.46 -4.19
N LEU A 290 -2.85 16.72 -3.09
CA LEU A 290 -2.37 17.63 -2.07
C LEU A 290 -1.20 17.05 -1.28
N LEU A 291 -1.18 15.74 -1.01
CA LEU A 291 -0.02 15.11 -0.38
C LEU A 291 1.25 15.38 -1.19
N PHE A 292 1.18 15.24 -2.52
CA PHE A 292 2.34 15.45 -3.40
C PHE A 292 2.71 16.93 -3.59
N VAL A 293 1.81 17.86 -3.33
CA VAL A 293 2.05 19.31 -3.55
C VAL A 293 2.37 20.03 -2.25
N THR A 294 1.73 19.65 -1.12
CA THR A 294 1.83 20.39 0.15
C THR A 294 2.95 19.91 1.05
N VAL A 295 3.37 18.66 0.93
CA VAL A 295 4.37 18.10 1.85
C VAL A 295 5.77 18.71 1.69
N PRO A 296 6.31 18.95 0.49
CA PRO A 296 7.60 19.61 0.35
C PRO A 296 7.71 20.97 1.10
N PRO A 297 6.69 21.82 1.12
CA PRO A 297 6.73 23.07 1.86
C PRO A 297 6.85 22.96 3.40
N PHE A 298 6.59 21.81 4.00
CA PHE A 298 6.84 21.62 5.45
C PHE A 298 8.30 21.77 5.84
N PHE A 299 9.21 21.56 4.91
CA PHE A 299 10.65 21.70 5.13
C PHE A 299 11.06 23.14 5.41
N MET A 300 10.21 24.09 5.09
CA MET A 300 10.49 25.50 5.31
C MET A 300 10.30 25.95 6.77
N THR A 301 9.84 25.06 7.66
CA THR A 301 9.67 25.37 9.08
C THR A 301 10.97 25.31 9.88
N ALA A 302 12.08 24.83 9.31
CA ALA A 302 13.34 24.71 10.02
C ALA A 302 13.90 26.06 10.45
N ALA A 303 14.49 26.14 11.65
CA ALA A 303 15.11 27.32 12.20
C ALA A 303 16.28 27.89 11.36
N THR A 304 16.87 27.05 10.48
CA THR A 304 17.90 27.45 9.51
C THR A 304 17.37 28.25 8.33
N SER A 305 16.04 28.30 8.14
CA SER A 305 15.38 29.03 7.07
C SER A 305 15.09 30.48 7.48
N ALA A 306 14.89 31.39 6.49
CA ALA A 306 14.47 32.75 6.79
C ALA A 306 13.06 32.77 7.39
N GLU A 307 12.78 33.73 8.25
CA GLU A 307 11.51 33.91 8.94
C GLU A 307 10.29 33.90 8.00
N LEU A 308 10.40 34.56 6.82
CA LEU A 308 9.34 34.51 5.82
C LEU A 308 9.03 33.08 5.34
N LEU A 309 10.06 32.25 5.15
CA LEU A 309 9.87 30.85 4.73
C LEU A 309 9.34 29.99 5.85
N GLN A 310 9.74 30.24 7.10
CA GLN A 310 9.18 29.56 8.27
C GLN A 310 7.69 29.85 8.40
N ASN A 311 7.26 31.10 8.25
CA ASN A 311 5.86 31.50 8.28
C ASN A 311 5.06 30.89 7.11
N LEU A 312 5.63 30.87 5.91
CA LEU A 312 5.01 30.21 4.75
C LEU A 312 4.89 28.68 4.99
N GLY A 313 5.94 28.07 5.51
CA GLY A 313 5.94 26.66 5.89
C GLY A 313 4.87 26.34 6.91
N ALA A 314 4.67 27.17 7.92
CA ALA A 314 3.62 27.02 8.93
C ALA A 314 2.21 27.05 8.32
N ILE A 315 1.96 27.97 7.36
CA ILE A 315 0.69 28.03 6.63
C ILE A 315 0.48 26.77 5.81
N LEU A 316 1.50 26.31 5.11
CA LEU A 316 1.43 25.12 4.27
C LEU A 316 1.33 23.83 5.08
N LEU A 317 1.93 23.79 6.28
CA LEU A 317 1.72 22.71 7.27
C LEU A 317 0.24 22.59 7.63
N THR A 318 -0.42 23.72 7.88
CA THR A 318 -1.86 23.73 8.16
C THR A 318 -2.67 23.16 6.99
N LEU A 319 -2.33 23.56 5.75
CA LEU A 319 -2.97 23.01 4.56
C LEU A 319 -2.67 21.52 4.36
N GLY A 320 -1.51 21.05 4.79
CA GLY A 320 -1.11 19.64 4.75
C GLY A 320 -1.93 18.72 5.65
N MET A 321 -2.66 19.26 6.62
CA MET A 321 -3.64 18.46 7.36
C MET A 321 -4.78 17.96 6.44
N LEU A 322 -5.17 18.73 5.42
CA LEU A 322 -6.28 18.38 4.52
C LEU A 322 -6.08 17.03 3.81
N PRO A 323 -4.93 16.75 3.15
CA PRO A 323 -4.72 15.45 2.53
C PRO A 323 -4.72 14.29 3.54
N LEU A 324 -4.15 14.48 4.72
CA LEU A 324 -4.11 13.45 5.75
C LEU A 324 -5.51 13.13 6.29
N PHE A 325 -6.33 14.15 6.55
CA PHE A 325 -7.72 13.97 6.95
C PHE A 325 -8.56 13.38 5.81
N ALA A 326 -8.41 13.88 4.59
CA ALA A 326 -9.18 13.39 3.44
C ALA A 326 -8.92 11.90 3.20
N GLY A 327 -7.65 11.47 3.21
CA GLY A 327 -7.28 10.06 3.05
C GLY A 327 -7.80 9.18 4.19
N SER A 328 -7.60 9.63 5.43
CA SER A 328 -8.04 8.88 6.62
C SER A 328 -9.55 8.73 6.67
N ILE A 329 -10.31 9.81 6.49
CA ILE A 329 -11.78 9.77 6.50
C ILE A 329 -12.29 8.89 5.36
N ASN A 330 -11.75 9.03 4.16
CA ASN A 330 -12.15 8.22 3.01
C ASN A 330 -12.00 6.72 3.29
N LEU A 331 -10.86 6.32 3.84
CA LEU A 331 -10.59 4.92 4.16
C LEU A 331 -11.36 4.41 5.37
N LEU A 332 -11.61 5.25 6.39
CA LEU A 332 -12.44 4.89 7.54
C LEU A 332 -13.91 4.68 7.14
N VAL A 333 -14.44 5.52 6.26
CA VAL A 333 -15.81 5.35 5.75
C VAL A 333 -15.88 4.10 4.84
N THR A 334 -14.86 3.86 4.02
CA THR A 334 -14.76 2.61 3.25
C THR A 334 -14.72 1.39 4.18
N ALA A 335 -13.93 1.43 5.26
CA ALA A 335 -13.87 0.34 6.25
C ALA A 335 -15.22 0.10 6.95
N LYS A 336 -15.99 1.16 7.19
CA LYS A 336 -17.30 1.09 7.82
C LYS A 336 -18.32 0.30 6.97
N SER A 337 -18.20 0.31 5.64
CA SER A 337 -19.13 -0.39 4.75
C SER A 337 -19.24 -1.90 5.07
N ASN A 338 -18.13 -2.51 5.51
CA ASN A 338 -18.10 -3.89 5.96
C ASN A 338 -17.21 -4.04 7.21
N ALA A 339 -17.62 -3.37 8.29
CA ALA A 339 -16.88 -3.38 9.55
C ALA A 339 -16.67 -4.79 10.13
N ALA A 340 -17.60 -5.71 9.87
CA ALA A 340 -17.47 -7.10 10.32
C ALA A 340 -16.30 -7.82 9.65
N ALA A 341 -16.07 -7.61 8.36
CA ALA A 341 -14.93 -8.16 7.64
C ALA A 341 -13.62 -7.55 8.14
N VAL A 342 -13.60 -6.22 8.35
CA VAL A 342 -12.44 -5.50 8.88
C VAL A 342 -12.02 -6.06 10.25
N VAL A 343 -12.96 -6.21 11.18
CA VAL A 343 -12.66 -6.72 12.53
C VAL A 343 -12.18 -8.18 12.50
N LYS A 344 -12.65 -8.99 11.56
CA LYS A 344 -12.20 -10.38 11.39
C LYS A 344 -10.82 -10.50 10.76
N SER A 345 -10.39 -9.51 9.97
CA SER A 345 -9.10 -9.50 9.28
C SER A 345 -8.08 -8.69 10.07
N PRO A 346 -7.06 -9.32 10.69
CA PRO A 346 -6.07 -8.59 11.49
C PRO A 346 -5.35 -7.50 10.71
N GLY A 347 -5.03 -7.75 9.43
CA GLY A 347 -4.35 -6.76 8.60
C GLY A 347 -5.22 -5.56 8.25
N ALA A 348 -6.49 -5.76 7.90
CA ALA A 348 -7.41 -4.66 7.65
C ALA A 348 -7.74 -3.89 8.93
N PHE A 349 -7.83 -4.59 10.05
CA PHE A 349 -8.04 -3.96 11.35
C PHE A 349 -6.84 -3.06 11.73
N ALA A 350 -5.60 -3.53 11.48
CA ALA A 350 -4.39 -2.74 11.66
C ALA A 350 -4.38 -1.50 10.75
N ALA A 351 -4.68 -1.66 9.46
CA ALA A 351 -4.74 -0.55 8.51
C ALA A 351 -5.81 0.49 8.91
N THR A 352 -6.99 0.01 9.34
CA THR A 352 -8.07 0.90 9.80
C THR A 352 -7.69 1.64 11.08
N GLY A 353 -7.01 0.96 12.02
CA GLY A 353 -6.45 1.58 13.22
C GLY A 353 -5.41 2.66 12.89
N ALA A 354 -4.53 2.42 11.93
CA ALA A 354 -3.59 3.43 11.45
C ALA A 354 -4.32 4.67 10.91
N MET A 355 -5.37 4.47 10.09
CA MET A 355 -6.18 5.57 9.55
C MET A 355 -6.92 6.34 10.65
N LEU A 356 -7.33 5.69 11.73
CA LEU A 356 -7.93 6.35 12.88
C LEU A 356 -6.91 7.24 13.63
N PHE A 357 -5.67 6.80 13.74
CA PHE A 357 -4.65 7.50 14.51
C PHE A 357 -3.97 8.63 13.73
N ILE A 358 -3.92 8.59 12.40
CA ILE A 358 -3.34 9.68 11.60
C ILE A 358 -3.93 11.05 11.96
N PRO A 359 -5.25 11.27 12.00
CA PRO A 359 -5.81 12.56 12.41
C PRO A 359 -5.41 12.97 13.83
N ILE A 360 -5.37 12.03 14.76
CA ILE A 360 -5.04 12.28 16.17
C ILE A 360 -3.61 12.79 16.30
N TYR A 361 -2.66 12.07 15.70
CA TYR A 361 -1.25 12.46 15.71
C TYR A 361 -0.99 13.74 14.90
N THR A 362 -1.71 13.94 13.78
CA THR A 362 -1.59 15.16 12.97
C THR A 362 -2.00 16.39 13.77
N ILE A 363 -3.11 16.32 14.50
CA ILE A 363 -3.54 17.40 15.40
C ILE A 363 -2.51 17.61 16.51
N GLY A 364 -2.05 16.53 17.13
CA GLY A 364 -1.02 16.58 18.18
C GLY A 364 0.26 17.24 17.69
N GLY A 365 0.79 16.82 16.54
CA GLY A 365 1.98 17.39 15.91
C GLY A 365 1.81 18.86 15.56
N TYR A 366 0.63 19.23 15.04
CA TYR A 366 0.32 20.63 14.75
C TYR A 366 0.40 21.51 16.00
N PHE A 367 -0.26 21.10 17.09
CA PHE A 367 -0.24 21.87 18.33
C PHE A 367 1.13 21.92 19.01
N THR A 368 1.93 20.88 18.91
CA THR A 368 3.27 20.83 19.52
C THR A 368 4.35 21.51 18.68
N SER A 369 4.14 21.69 17.38
CA SER A 369 5.11 22.34 16.47
C SER A 369 4.89 23.85 16.32
N MET A 370 3.79 24.41 16.83
CA MET A 370 3.45 25.84 16.70
C MET A 370 3.47 26.57 18.05
N ASP A 371 4.54 27.31 18.30
CA ASP A 371 4.71 28.18 19.48
C ASP A 371 3.56 29.19 19.65
N VAL A 372 2.94 29.60 18.54
CA VAL A 372 1.89 30.63 18.52
C VAL A 372 0.62 30.20 19.24
N PHE A 373 0.31 28.90 19.29
CA PHE A 373 -0.95 28.43 19.86
C PHE A 373 -0.87 28.07 21.35
N VAL A 374 0.30 27.78 21.87
CA VAL A 374 0.42 27.24 23.23
C VAL A 374 1.05 28.24 24.20
N GLY A 375 1.73 29.27 23.72
CA GLY A 375 2.39 30.29 24.57
C GLY A 375 3.35 29.69 25.62
N LEU A 376 3.68 28.44 25.45
CA LEU A 376 4.57 27.66 26.30
C LEU A 376 5.88 27.55 25.53
N GLY A 377 6.93 28.15 25.93
CA GLY A 377 8.24 28.13 25.27
C GLY A 377 8.60 26.89 24.45
N ASN A 378 9.82 26.60 24.26
CA ASN A 378 10.31 25.59 23.31
C ASN A 378 9.65 24.18 23.47
N LEU A 379 8.68 23.83 22.59
CA LEU A 379 7.99 22.52 22.57
C LEU A 379 8.71 21.46 21.72
N GLY A 380 9.97 21.67 21.34
CA GLY A 380 10.71 20.80 20.43
C GLY A 380 10.75 19.32 20.87
N THR A 381 10.89 19.06 22.16
CA THR A 381 10.85 17.68 22.71
C THR A 381 9.47 17.05 22.54
N MET A 382 8.40 17.79 22.74
CA MET A 382 7.03 17.30 22.55
C MET A 382 6.73 16.99 21.07
N ALA A 383 7.20 17.83 20.15
CA ALA A 383 7.07 17.59 18.72
C ALA A 383 7.78 16.30 18.32
N SER A 384 9.02 16.09 18.76
CA SER A 384 9.76 14.84 18.48
C SER A 384 9.08 13.61 19.07
N THR A 385 8.46 13.73 20.25
CA THR A 385 7.68 12.65 20.87
C THR A 385 6.43 12.30 20.05
N VAL A 386 5.73 13.31 19.52
CA VAL A 386 4.58 13.08 18.63
C VAL A 386 5.01 12.41 17.35
N ASP A 387 6.10 12.86 16.72
CA ASP A 387 6.63 12.29 15.48
C ASP A 387 7.06 10.83 15.65
N GLN A 388 7.81 10.53 16.73
CA GLN A 388 8.18 9.15 17.06
C GLN A 388 6.96 8.30 17.35
N GLY A 389 6.00 8.82 18.13
CA GLY A 389 4.75 8.13 18.43
C GLY A 389 3.94 7.84 17.17
N PHE A 390 3.86 8.80 16.25
CA PHE A 390 3.23 8.61 14.94
C PHE A 390 3.88 7.48 14.17
N MET A 391 5.19 7.56 13.98
CA MET A 391 5.93 6.56 13.21
C MET A 391 5.82 5.17 13.84
N TYR A 392 5.98 5.04 15.14
CA TYR A 392 5.96 3.76 15.84
C TYR A 392 4.55 3.17 15.92
N THR A 393 3.51 4.00 16.08
CA THR A 393 2.12 3.52 16.17
C THR A 393 1.52 3.33 14.79
N VAL A 394 1.44 4.37 13.99
CA VAL A 394 0.82 4.33 12.66
C VAL A 394 1.66 3.49 11.70
N GLY A 395 2.97 3.74 11.65
CA GLY A 395 3.90 2.93 10.86
C GLY A 395 3.91 1.48 11.30
N GLY A 396 3.95 1.22 12.61
CA GLY A 396 3.88 -0.13 13.19
C GLY A 396 2.61 -0.88 12.77
N LEU A 397 1.45 -0.24 12.87
CA LEU A 397 0.17 -0.80 12.42
C LEU A 397 0.16 -1.11 10.93
N MET A 398 0.71 -0.22 10.10
CA MET A 398 0.78 -0.47 8.66
C MET A 398 1.78 -1.57 8.30
N MET A 399 2.87 -1.72 9.06
CA MET A 399 3.76 -2.89 8.92
C MET A 399 3.03 -4.19 9.29
N LEU A 400 2.22 -4.19 10.36
CA LEU A 400 1.37 -5.33 10.70
C LEU A 400 0.32 -5.61 9.61
N ALA A 401 -0.26 -4.58 8.99
CA ALA A 401 -1.16 -4.75 7.85
C ALA A 401 -0.47 -5.46 6.67
N SER A 402 0.78 -5.10 6.38
CA SER A 402 1.60 -5.79 5.38
C SER A 402 1.83 -7.26 5.72
N VAL A 403 2.18 -7.56 6.98
CA VAL A 403 2.42 -8.93 7.44
C VAL A 403 1.17 -9.79 7.43
N PHE A 404 0.03 -9.24 7.83
CA PHE A 404 -1.19 -10.03 8.01
C PHE A 404 -2.10 -10.06 6.79
N THR A 405 -1.91 -9.18 5.81
CA THR A 405 -2.64 -9.21 4.54
C THR A 405 -1.73 -9.53 3.37
N ALA A 406 -0.67 -8.74 3.14
CA ALA A 406 0.15 -8.90 1.94
C ALA A 406 1.03 -10.16 1.96
N TYR A 407 1.61 -10.53 3.10
CA TYR A 407 2.45 -11.71 3.19
C TYR A 407 1.70 -13.04 2.94
N PRO A 408 0.49 -13.28 3.50
CA PRO A 408 -0.33 -14.43 3.12
C PRO A 408 -0.61 -14.49 1.62
N LEU A 409 -1.02 -13.37 1.02
CA LEU A 409 -1.28 -13.27 -0.41
C LEU A 409 -0.04 -13.60 -1.25
N ALA A 410 1.13 -13.04 -0.90
CA ALA A 410 2.38 -13.33 -1.59
C ALA A 410 2.87 -14.76 -1.40
N SER A 411 2.52 -15.41 -0.28
CA SER A 411 2.96 -16.76 0.03
C SER A 411 2.01 -17.86 -0.46
N GLY A 412 0.82 -17.50 -0.95
CA GLY A 412 -0.20 -18.47 -1.35
C GLY A 412 -0.75 -19.28 -0.18
N LYS A 413 -0.82 -18.70 1.01
CA LYS A 413 -1.21 -19.41 2.25
C LYS A 413 -2.16 -18.57 3.09
N GLN A 414 -3.09 -19.23 3.75
CA GLN A 414 -3.94 -18.58 4.74
C GLN A 414 -3.14 -18.15 5.96
N LEU A 415 -3.54 -17.01 6.54
CA LEU A 415 -2.93 -16.51 7.76
C LEU A 415 -3.07 -17.53 8.89
N ALA A 416 -1.94 -18.02 9.37
CA ALA A 416 -1.93 -18.92 10.51
C ALA A 416 -2.15 -18.14 11.80
N ASN A 417 -3.10 -18.62 12.65
CA ASN A 417 -3.31 -18.08 13.97
C ASN A 417 -3.78 -16.60 14.00
N ALA A 418 -4.92 -16.33 13.33
CA ALA A 418 -5.52 -15.00 13.24
C ALA A 418 -5.79 -14.35 14.62
N SER A 419 -6.05 -15.14 15.67
CA SER A 419 -6.26 -14.64 17.03
C SER A 419 -5.00 -13.96 17.59
N ASN A 420 -3.81 -14.57 17.41
CA ASN A 420 -2.56 -13.96 17.85
C ASN A 420 -2.21 -12.74 17.01
N ALA A 421 -2.52 -12.76 15.71
CA ALA A 421 -2.37 -11.59 14.85
C ALA A 421 -3.25 -10.42 15.32
N GLN A 422 -4.52 -10.72 15.67
CA GLN A 422 -5.44 -9.73 16.21
C GLN A 422 -4.96 -9.16 17.55
N LEU A 423 -4.44 -10.00 18.43
CA LEU A 423 -3.86 -9.56 19.70
C LEU A 423 -2.63 -8.64 19.47
N ALA A 424 -1.75 -8.99 18.53
CA ALA A 424 -0.60 -8.15 18.18
C ALA A 424 -1.04 -6.74 17.71
N VAL A 425 -2.11 -6.64 16.91
CA VAL A 425 -2.68 -5.36 16.50
C VAL A 425 -3.17 -4.56 17.72
N TRP A 426 -3.94 -5.19 18.62
CA TRP A 426 -4.41 -4.51 19.82
C TRP A 426 -3.27 -4.02 20.72
N LEU A 427 -2.25 -4.85 20.92
CA LEU A 427 -1.08 -4.49 21.72
C LEU A 427 -0.33 -3.29 21.13
N THR A 428 -0.19 -3.22 19.79
CA THR A 428 0.43 -2.08 19.11
C THR A 428 -0.43 -0.83 19.22
N MET A 429 -1.75 -0.93 19.03
CA MET A 429 -2.66 0.21 19.15
C MET A 429 -2.63 0.80 20.57
N ILE A 430 -2.80 -0.04 21.57
CA ILE A 430 -2.85 0.39 22.97
C ILE A 430 -1.45 0.84 23.41
N GLY A 431 -0.45 0.00 23.22
CA GLY A 431 0.92 0.27 23.68
C GLY A 431 1.52 1.54 23.06
N GLY A 432 1.40 1.68 21.72
CA GLY A 432 1.95 2.83 21.01
C GLY A 432 1.27 4.14 21.38
N LEU A 433 -0.06 4.20 21.31
CA LEU A 433 -0.81 5.42 21.62
C LEU A 433 -0.65 5.85 23.09
N THR A 434 -0.85 4.90 24.02
CA THR A 434 -0.79 5.23 25.46
C THR A 434 0.62 5.55 25.91
N SER A 435 1.65 4.88 25.39
CA SER A 435 3.05 5.21 25.64
C SER A 435 3.36 6.65 25.19
N THR A 436 2.93 7.02 23.98
CA THR A 436 3.12 8.39 23.46
C THR A 436 2.42 9.43 24.34
N ILE A 437 1.17 9.19 24.72
CA ILE A 437 0.41 10.13 25.57
C ILE A 437 1.12 10.30 26.93
N VAL A 438 1.54 9.22 27.56
CA VAL A 438 2.22 9.28 28.87
C VAL A 438 3.56 10.01 28.76
N ARG A 439 4.33 9.78 27.68
CA ARG A 439 5.57 10.49 27.42
C ARG A 439 5.33 11.98 27.20
N LEU A 440 4.32 12.36 26.40
CA LEU A 440 3.93 13.77 26.24
C LEU A 440 3.55 14.45 27.54
N MET A 441 2.86 13.73 28.45
CA MET A 441 2.59 14.28 29.80
C MET A 441 3.87 14.51 30.58
N GLY A 442 4.85 13.64 30.46
CA GLY A 442 6.17 13.79 31.02
C GLY A 442 6.92 15.01 30.46
N ASP A 443 6.97 15.13 29.13
CA ASP A 443 7.61 16.24 28.42
C ASP A 443 6.96 17.58 28.79
N PHE A 444 5.62 17.64 28.86
CA PHE A 444 4.87 18.81 29.27
C PHE A 444 5.19 19.19 30.75
N THR A 445 5.25 18.20 31.64
CA THR A 445 5.58 18.43 33.04
C THR A 445 7.02 18.93 33.19
N SER A 446 7.96 18.32 32.45
CA SER A 446 9.36 18.77 32.45
C SER A 446 9.50 20.22 32.00
N GLN A 447 8.83 20.58 30.91
CA GLN A 447 8.86 21.95 30.38
C GLN A 447 8.26 22.94 31.38
N ALA A 448 7.12 22.63 32.00
CA ALA A 448 6.48 23.50 33.01
C ALA A 448 7.36 23.70 34.27
N VAL A 449 8.12 22.69 34.66
CA VAL A 449 9.05 22.77 35.78
C VAL A 449 10.27 23.64 35.42
N LEU A 450 10.83 23.48 34.20
CA LEU A 450 11.91 24.32 33.68
C LEU A 450 11.49 25.79 33.60
N ASP A 451 10.29 26.07 33.10
CA ASP A 451 9.74 27.42 32.99
C ASP A 451 9.51 28.09 34.38
N SER A 452 9.33 27.28 35.42
CA SER A 452 9.26 27.74 36.81
C SER A 452 10.62 28.05 37.47
N GLY A 453 11.72 27.84 36.74
CA GLY A 453 13.08 28.13 37.19
C GLY A 453 13.71 27.02 38.05
N VAL A 454 13.18 25.81 38.01
CA VAL A 454 13.74 24.63 38.71
C VAL A 454 14.67 23.88 37.76
N GLU A 455 15.96 23.81 38.09
CA GLU A 455 16.99 23.19 37.26
C GLU A 455 16.91 21.64 37.22
N GLU A 456 16.26 21.01 38.19
CA GLU A 456 16.14 19.53 38.28
C GLU A 456 14.83 18.97 37.66
N ALA A 457 14.44 19.46 36.51
CA ALA A 457 13.23 19.00 35.80
C ALA A 457 13.25 17.50 35.45
N VAL A 458 14.42 16.95 35.20
CA VAL A 458 14.60 15.53 34.81
C VAL A 458 14.12 14.56 35.90
N ALA A 459 14.28 14.89 37.16
CA ALA A 459 13.84 14.05 38.28
C ALA A 459 12.31 13.92 38.36
N SER A 460 11.56 14.90 37.86
CA SER A 460 10.09 14.88 37.86
C SER A 460 9.48 14.00 36.73
N THR A 461 10.25 13.65 35.71
CA THR A 461 9.78 12.91 34.54
C THR A 461 9.98 11.39 34.61
N GLY A 462 10.82 10.90 35.53
CA GLY A 462 11.17 9.49 35.65
C GLY A 462 9.98 8.55 35.74
N GLY A 463 8.92 8.90 36.46
CA GLY A 463 7.70 8.11 36.56
C GLY A 463 6.96 7.98 35.23
N PHE A 464 6.92 9.05 34.43
CA PHE A 464 6.31 9.01 33.08
C PHE A 464 7.14 8.18 32.13
N LEU A 465 8.46 8.27 32.14
CA LEU A 465 9.36 7.47 31.34
C LEU A 465 9.23 5.97 31.67
N LEU A 466 9.17 5.61 32.95
CA LEU A 466 8.95 4.21 33.36
C LEU A 466 7.63 3.66 32.85
N VAL A 467 6.54 4.39 33.03
CA VAL A 467 5.21 3.93 32.56
C VAL A 467 5.16 3.89 31.03
N SER A 468 5.74 4.87 30.35
CA SER A 468 5.82 4.89 28.89
C SER A 468 6.61 3.69 28.34
N SER A 469 7.76 3.35 28.95
CA SER A 469 8.56 2.20 28.56
C SER A 469 7.80 0.87 28.78
N ALA A 470 7.12 0.74 29.92
CA ALA A 470 6.29 -0.44 30.23
C ALA A 470 5.13 -0.60 29.25
N LEU A 471 4.51 0.51 28.82
CA LEU A 471 3.46 0.50 27.78
C LEU A 471 4.04 0.15 26.41
N TYR A 472 5.20 0.69 26.05
CA TYR A 472 5.83 0.39 24.77
C TYR A 472 6.36 -1.05 24.69
N TYR A 473 6.66 -1.68 25.82
CA TYR A 473 6.97 -3.11 25.88
C TYR A 473 5.91 -3.97 25.23
N LEU A 474 4.62 -3.54 25.27
CA LEU A 474 3.53 -4.21 24.56
C LEU A 474 3.75 -4.22 23.05
N CYS A 475 4.32 -3.15 22.49
CA CYS A 475 4.66 -3.08 21.05
C CYS A 475 5.79 -4.05 20.69
N ALA A 476 6.80 -4.20 21.57
CA ALA A 476 7.87 -5.18 21.37
C ALA A 476 7.32 -6.62 21.39
N ILE A 477 6.41 -6.94 22.32
CA ILE A 477 5.70 -8.23 22.34
C ILE A 477 4.89 -8.42 21.06
N ALA A 478 4.18 -7.39 20.61
CA ALA A 478 3.39 -7.44 19.38
C ALA A 478 4.24 -7.75 18.15
N ALA A 479 5.42 -7.14 18.04
CA ALA A 479 6.37 -7.41 16.96
C ALA A 479 6.86 -8.87 16.97
N ILE A 480 7.19 -9.41 18.16
CA ILE A 480 7.57 -10.81 18.31
C ILE A 480 6.42 -11.75 17.92
N MET A 481 5.20 -11.44 18.36
CA MET A 481 4.00 -12.22 17.99
C MET A 481 3.76 -12.18 16.47
N ALA A 482 3.91 -11.02 15.85
CA ALA A 482 3.77 -10.85 14.40
C ALA A 482 4.80 -11.69 13.63
N ALA A 483 6.06 -11.70 14.07
CA ALA A 483 7.11 -12.55 13.51
C ALA A 483 6.78 -14.04 13.62
N LEU A 484 6.30 -14.48 14.78
CA LEU A 484 5.89 -15.87 14.99
C LEU A 484 4.69 -16.26 14.10
N VAL A 485 3.70 -15.37 13.96
CA VAL A 485 2.57 -15.58 13.06
C VAL A 485 3.04 -15.65 11.60
N MET A 486 3.94 -14.76 11.18
CA MET A 486 4.51 -14.78 9.82
C MET A 486 5.26 -16.09 9.54
N ILE A 487 6.12 -16.53 10.45
CA ILE A 487 6.86 -17.80 10.32
C ILE A 487 5.89 -18.98 10.24
N ARG A 488 4.87 -19.03 11.10
CA ARG A 488 3.85 -20.08 11.07
C ARG A 488 3.04 -20.07 9.78
N THR A 489 2.66 -18.90 9.28
CA THR A 489 1.99 -18.74 7.99
C THR A 489 2.85 -19.30 6.86
N GLY A 490 4.12 -18.96 6.83
CA GLY A 490 5.05 -19.46 5.81
C GLY A 490 5.33 -20.94 5.87
N THR A 491 5.38 -21.55 7.08
CA THR A 491 5.76 -22.96 7.27
C THR A 491 4.58 -23.92 7.39
N ARG A 492 3.50 -23.51 8.03
CA ARG A 492 2.35 -24.36 8.41
C ARG A 492 1.00 -23.82 7.97
N GLY A 493 0.96 -22.67 7.31
CA GLY A 493 -0.30 -22.13 6.77
C GLY A 493 -0.88 -23.09 5.74
N ASN A 494 -2.21 -23.30 5.80
CA ASN A 494 -2.93 -24.06 4.79
C ASN A 494 -2.81 -23.33 3.46
N ALA A 495 -2.71 -24.09 2.36
CA ALA A 495 -2.78 -23.50 1.03
C ALA A 495 -4.14 -22.80 0.90
N ASP A 496 -4.13 -21.57 0.42
CA ASP A 496 -5.33 -20.83 0.07
C ASP A 496 -5.55 -21.01 -1.44
N ALA A 497 -6.71 -21.53 -1.84
CA ALA A 497 -7.00 -21.75 -3.27
C ALA A 497 -6.86 -20.46 -4.07
N VAL A 498 -7.30 -19.33 -3.50
CA VAL A 498 -7.16 -18.00 -4.10
C VAL A 498 -5.69 -17.60 -4.21
N ALA A 499 -4.91 -17.78 -3.15
CA ALA A 499 -3.50 -17.42 -3.13
C ALA A 499 -2.62 -18.47 -3.82
N THR A 500 -3.00 -19.75 -3.80
CA THR A 500 -2.28 -20.80 -4.55
C THR A 500 -2.30 -20.53 -6.05
N GLY A 501 -3.44 -20.05 -6.56
CA GLY A 501 -3.53 -19.60 -7.93
C GLY A 501 -2.58 -18.45 -8.26
N ALA A 502 -2.34 -17.56 -7.30
CA ALA A 502 -1.40 -16.45 -7.45
C ALA A 502 0.07 -16.89 -7.61
N THR A 503 0.43 -18.06 -7.10
CA THR A 503 1.80 -18.56 -7.17
C THR A 503 2.07 -19.46 -8.38
N SER A 504 1.05 -20.09 -8.94
CA SER A 504 1.20 -21.10 -9.99
C SER A 504 0.88 -20.56 -11.38
N ASP A 505 -0.09 -19.66 -11.50
CA ASP A 505 -0.55 -19.14 -12.78
C ASP A 505 -0.92 -17.66 -12.65
N ILE A 506 -0.47 -16.85 -13.61
CA ILE A 506 -0.77 -15.40 -13.68
C ILE A 506 -2.27 -15.17 -13.85
N SER A 507 -2.95 -15.99 -14.65
CA SER A 507 -4.39 -15.89 -14.86
C SER A 507 -5.17 -16.10 -13.56
N THR A 508 -4.74 -17.08 -12.77
CA THR A 508 -5.35 -17.37 -11.46
C THR A 508 -4.97 -16.32 -10.43
N TYR A 509 -3.76 -15.74 -10.51
CA TYR A 509 -3.38 -14.61 -9.68
C TYR A 509 -4.27 -13.39 -9.92
N SER A 510 -4.59 -13.11 -11.17
CA SER A 510 -5.54 -12.04 -11.52
C SER A 510 -6.99 -12.35 -11.10
N LEU A 511 -7.39 -13.60 -11.11
CA LEU A 511 -8.72 -14.06 -10.63
C LEU A 511 -8.92 -13.84 -9.12
N VAL A 512 -7.84 -13.75 -8.34
CA VAL A 512 -7.95 -13.44 -6.91
C VAL A 512 -8.57 -12.06 -6.67
N GLU A 513 -8.29 -11.11 -7.53
CA GLU A 513 -8.97 -9.81 -7.54
C GLU A 513 -10.26 -9.88 -8.37
N GLY A 514 -10.46 -11.02 -9.01
CA GLY A 514 -11.67 -11.47 -9.67
C GLY A 514 -12.27 -10.36 -10.54
N SER A 515 -13.47 -10.16 -10.40
CA SER A 515 -14.25 -9.13 -11.02
C SER A 515 -14.07 -7.74 -10.40
N THR A 516 -13.31 -7.60 -9.28
CA THR A 516 -13.28 -6.33 -8.56
C THR A 516 -11.87 -5.76 -8.54
N THR A 517 -11.45 -5.13 -9.62
CA THR A 517 -10.25 -4.28 -9.62
C THR A 517 -10.53 -3.04 -8.76
N ILE A 518 -9.48 -2.43 -8.20
CA ILE A 518 -9.62 -1.15 -7.48
C ILE A 518 -10.26 -0.08 -8.39
N ARG A 519 -10.08 -0.16 -9.69
CA ARG A 519 -10.81 0.68 -10.65
C ARG A 519 -12.31 0.49 -10.56
N THR A 520 -12.80 -0.74 -10.58
CA THR A 520 -14.22 -1.04 -10.45
C THR A 520 -14.74 -0.54 -9.10
N LEU A 521 -13.94 -0.69 -8.03
CA LEU A 521 -14.25 -0.13 -6.71
C LEU A 521 -14.31 1.40 -6.72
N ILE A 522 -13.40 2.06 -7.45
CA ILE A 522 -13.38 3.54 -7.54
C ILE A 522 -14.49 4.06 -8.47
N SER A 523 -14.76 3.36 -9.57
CA SER A 523 -15.77 3.80 -10.57
C SER A 523 -17.21 3.58 -10.11
N ARG A 524 -17.45 2.64 -9.20
CA ARG A 524 -18.75 2.47 -8.58
C ARG A 524 -18.96 3.57 -7.53
N GLY A 525 -19.79 4.51 -7.82
CA GLY A 525 -20.11 5.62 -6.90
C GLY A 525 -20.62 5.14 -5.55
N VAL A 526 -20.65 6.07 -4.59
CA VAL A 526 -21.16 5.87 -3.24
C VAL A 526 -22.57 5.29 -3.29
N GLY A 527 -22.80 4.16 -2.65
CA GLY A 527 -24.14 3.65 -2.36
C GLY A 527 -24.54 2.34 -3.04
N ILE A 528 -23.64 1.65 -3.71
CA ILE A 528 -23.92 0.29 -4.20
C ILE A 528 -23.21 -0.70 -3.28
N ASP A 529 -23.95 -1.27 -2.34
CA ASP A 529 -23.50 -2.41 -1.54
C ASP A 529 -23.46 -3.65 -2.44
N THR A 530 -22.29 -3.97 -2.97
CA THR A 530 -22.07 -5.24 -3.66
C THR A 530 -21.45 -6.23 -2.68
N GLU A 531 -22.21 -7.20 -2.24
CA GLU A 531 -21.66 -8.40 -1.60
C GLU A 531 -21.04 -9.30 -2.68
N LEU A 532 -19.72 -9.36 -2.71
CA LEU A 532 -19.00 -10.38 -3.48
C LEU A 532 -19.03 -11.70 -2.70
N LYS A 533 -19.91 -12.61 -3.09
CA LYS A 533 -19.87 -14.00 -2.58
C LYS A 533 -18.99 -14.81 -3.54
N VAL A 534 -17.82 -15.21 -3.05
CA VAL A 534 -16.99 -16.23 -3.71
C VAL A 534 -17.54 -17.58 -3.31
N GLY A 535 -18.27 -18.22 -4.22
CA GLY A 535 -18.73 -19.58 -4.03
C GLY A 535 -17.66 -20.56 -4.55
N HIS A 536 -17.26 -21.51 -3.71
CA HIS A 536 -16.46 -22.66 -4.15
C HIS A 536 -17.40 -23.80 -4.47
N THR A 537 -17.45 -24.23 -5.71
CA THR A 537 -18.06 -25.50 -6.12
C THR A 537 -16.95 -26.43 -6.58
N GLU A 538 -16.85 -27.62 -5.97
CA GLU A 538 -16.03 -28.72 -6.46
C GLU A 538 -16.87 -29.50 -7.49
N ASP A 539 -16.35 -29.66 -8.70
CA ASP A 539 -16.93 -30.57 -9.66
C ASP A 539 -16.49 -32.04 -9.40
N GLU A 540 -17.14 -32.98 -10.04
CA GLU A 540 -16.84 -34.42 -9.88
C GLU A 540 -15.41 -34.80 -10.34
N SER A 541 -14.67 -33.89 -10.98
CA SER A 541 -13.28 -34.08 -11.42
C SER A 541 -12.26 -33.55 -10.41
N GLY A 542 -12.70 -32.94 -9.30
CA GLY A 542 -11.84 -32.34 -8.28
C GLY A 542 -11.22 -31.01 -8.70
N ALA A 543 -11.69 -30.41 -9.78
CA ALA A 543 -11.31 -29.05 -10.17
C ALA A 543 -12.16 -28.04 -9.41
N THR A 544 -11.51 -27.11 -8.72
CA THR A 544 -12.21 -26.03 -8.01
C THR A 544 -12.65 -24.98 -9.02
N ILE A 545 -13.95 -24.89 -9.28
CA ILE A 545 -14.53 -23.82 -10.08
C ILE A 545 -14.83 -22.65 -9.16
N ILE A 546 -14.13 -21.54 -9.35
CA ILE A 546 -14.41 -20.29 -8.62
C ILE A 546 -15.49 -19.54 -9.40
N ALA A 547 -16.74 -19.68 -8.94
CA ALA A 547 -17.82 -18.86 -9.43
C ALA A 547 -17.89 -17.55 -8.63
N VAL A 548 -17.64 -16.43 -9.29
CA VAL A 548 -17.86 -15.11 -8.69
C VAL A 548 -19.25 -14.63 -9.09
N SER A 549 -20.20 -14.71 -8.17
CA SER A 549 -21.51 -14.10 -8.37
C SER A 549 -21.55 -12.75 -7.63
N ALA A 550 -21.77 -11.68 -8.38
CA ALA A 550 -22.10 -10.39 -7.79
C ALA A 550 -23.61 -10.33 -7.55
N HIS A 551 -24.03 -10.36 -6.30
CA HIS A 551 -25.41 -10.04 -5.96
C HIS A 551 -25.51 -8.53 -5.72
N LEU A 552 -26.22 -7.85 -6.59
CA LEU A 552 -26.72 -6.50 -6.31
C LEU A 552 -27.85 -6.66 -5.29
N HIS A 553 -27.60 -6.29 -4.05
CA HIS A 553 -28.64 -6.21 -3.04
C HIS A 553 -29.34 -4.86 -3.20
N ASN A 554 -30.41 -4.84 -4.00
CA ASN A 554 -31.39 -3.78 -3.90
C ASN A 554 -32.32 -4.16 -2.75
N ASP A 555 -32.26 -3.44 -1.63
CA ASP A 555 -33.21 -3.55 -0.52
C ASP A 555 -34.62 -2.98 -0.87
N GLU A 556 -34.82 -2.52 -2.08
CA GLU A 556 -36.14 -2.33 -2.63
C GLU A 556 -36.36 -3.43 -3.68
N VAL A 557 -37.02 -4.49 -3.26
CA VAL A 557 -37.86 -5.25 -4.16
C VAL A 557 -38.95 -4.26 -4.64
N THR A 558 -38.57 -3.44 -5.61
CA THR A 558 -39.59 -2.91 -6.51
C THR A 558 -40.15 -4.15 -7.17
N GLU A 559 -41.36 -4.54 -6.75
CA GLU A 559 -42.23 -5.38 -7.56
C GLU A 559 -42.06 -4.85 -8.98
N PHE A 560 -41.44 -5.66 -9.84
CA PHE A 560 -41.41 -5.34 -11.26
C PHE A 560 -42.88 -5.13 -11.63
N PRO A 561 -43.23 -4.00 -12.26
CA PRO A 561 -44.59 -3.84 -12.77
C PRO A 561 -44.90 -5.08 -13.59
N ASP A 562 -46.07 -5.65 -13.42
CA ASP A 562 -46.58 -6.81 -14.16
C ASP A 562 -46.71 -6.56 -15.69
N ASP A 563 -46.22 -5.44 -16.19
CA ASP A 563 -45.93 -5.16 -17.58
C ASP A 563 -44.56 -5.80 -17.98
N ALA A 564 -44.44 -7.13 -17.81
CA ALA A 564 -43.40 -7.89 -18.44
C ALA A 564 -43.52 -7.65 -19.97
N LYS A 565 -42.59 -6.84 -20.52
CA LYS A 565 -42.41 -6.77 -21.98
C LYS A 565 -42.34 -8.21 -22.47
N GLU A 566 -43.28 -8.66 -23.28
CA GLU A 566 -43.26 -10.02 -23.86
C GLU A 566 -41.89 -10.25 -24.48
N THR A 567 -41.25 -11.34 -24.09
CA THR A 567 -39.94 -11.70 -24.64
C THR A 567 -40.08 -11.81 -26.15
N PRO A 568 -39.32 -11.09 -26.97
CA PRO A 568 -39.46 -11.12 -28.41
C PRO A 568 -39.39 -12.55 -28.94
N GLU A 569 -40.34 -12.97 -29.80
CA GLU A 569 -40.39 -14.34 -30.36
C GLU A 569 -39.10 -14.70 -31.09
N GLU A 570 -38.45 -13.72 -31.69
CA GLU A 570 -37.20 -13.89 -32.45
C GLU A 570 -36.03 -14.35 -31.54
N LEU A 571 -36.00 -13.90 -30.31
CA LEU A 571 -34.98 -14.36 -29.33
C LEU A 571 -35.26 -15.79 -28.86
N VAL A 572 -36.54 -16.15 -28.73
CA VAL A 572 -36.94 -17.53 -28.41
C VAL A 572 -36.54 -18.46 -29.57
N MET A 573 -36.84 -18.06 -30.81
CA MET A 573 -36.44 -18.80 -32.00
C MET A 573 -34.92 -18.92 -32.17
N LEU A 574 -34.16 -17.88 -31.76
CA LEU A 574 -32.71 -17.91 -31.75
C LEU A 574 -32.17 -18.90 -30.71
N ALA A 575 -32.74 -18.93 -29.51
CA ALA A 575 -32.37 -19.90 -28.49
C ALA A 575 -32.60 -21.35 -28.94
N ASP A 576 -33.74 -21.61 -29.60
CA ASP A 576 -34.08 -22.91 -30.18
C ASP A 576 -33.16 -23.29 -31.33
N TYR A 577 -32.87 -22.37 -32.25
CA TYR A 577 -31.92 -22.57 -33.34
C TYR A 577 -30.54 -22.96 -32.85
N LEU A 578 -30.00 -22.25 -31.86
CA LEU A 578 -28.70 -22.56 -31.28
C LEU A 578 -28.67 -23.92 -30.56
N SER A 579 -29.80 -24.31 -29.94
CA SER A 579 -29.95 -25.64 -29.32
C SER A 579 -29.99 -26.76 -30.37
N GLN A 580 -30.72 -26.57 -31.46
CA GLN A 580 -30.85 -27.55 -32.55
C GLN A 580 -29.57 -27.67 -33.38
N SER A 581 -28.88 -26.57 -33.61
CA SER A 581 -27.63 -26.55 -34.40
C SER A 581 -26.41 -27.01 -33.59
N ASN A 582 -26.56 -27.31 -32.32
CA ASN A 582 -25.47 -27.66 -31.37
C ASN A 582 -24.32 -26.62 -31.39
N GLN A 583 -24.66 -25.38 -31.64
CA GLN A 583 -23.72 -24.25 -31.70
C GLN A 583 -23.71 -23.52 -30.36
N SER A 584 -22.51 -23.28 -29.80
CA SER A 584 -22.40 -22.50 -28.58
C SER A 584 -22.68 -21.00 -28.84
N ILE A 585 -23.19 -20.30 -27.86
CA ILE A 585 -23.47 -18.85 -27.94
C ILE A 585 -22.18 -18.11 -28.32
N PHE A 586 -21.05 -18.51 -27.79
CA PHE A 586 -19.74 -17.94 -28.12
C PHE A 586 -19.39 -18.12 -29.61
N GLN A 587 -19.59 -19.31 -30.17
CA GLN A 587 -19.32 -19.57 -31.59
C GLN A 587 -20.28 -18.77 -32.49
N PHE A 588 -21.54 -18.66 -32.10
CA PHE A 588 -22.51 -17.84 -32.79
C PHE A 588 -22.11 -16.37 -32.75
N PHE A 589 -21.80 -15.81 -31.56
CA PHE A 589 -21.36 -14.44 -31.41
C PHE A 589 -20.16 -14.13 -32.31
N GLN A 590 -19.14 -14.99 -32.29
CA GLN A 590 -17.93 -14.83 -33.07
C GLN A 590 -18.20 -14.89 -34.60
N SER A 591 -19.26 -15.59 -35.03
CA SER A 591 -19.65 -15.66 -36.42
C SER A 591 -20.40 -14.44 -36.92
N ILE A 592 -20.98 -13.66 -36.03
CA ILE A 592 -21.78 -12.47 -36.35
C ILE A 592 -21.06 -11.14 -36.12
N ASP A 593 -20.06 -11.11 -35.25
CA ASP A 593 -19.13 -9.98 -35.05
C ASP A 593 -18.16 -9.96 -36.27
N LEU A 594 -18.55 -9.26 -37.32
CA LEU A 594 -17.86 -9.28 -38.60
C LEU A 594 -16.59 -8.42 -38.63
N ASP A 595 -16.56 -7.38 -37.84
CA ASP A 595 -15.44 -6.45 -37.75
C ASP A 595 -14.48 -6.79 -36.59
N ASN A 596 -14.74 -7.84 -35.82
CA ASN A 596 -14.01 -8.26 -34.63
C ASN A 596 -13.91 -7.13 -33.59
N SER A 597 -14.95 -6.33 -33.45
CA SER A 597 -15.02 -5.25 -32.46
C SER A 597 -15.25 -5.74 -31.01
N GLY A 598 -15.67 -7.00 -30.86
CA GLY A 598 -16.08 -7.58 -29.57
C GLY A 598 -17.51 -7.18 -29.17
N THR A 599 -18.22 -6.46 -30.05
CA THR A 599 -19.62 -6.07 -29.88
C THR A 599 -20.36 -6.23 -31.19
N VAL A 600 -21.62 -6.63 -31.16
CA VAL A 600 -22.48 -6.82 -32.32
C VAL A 600 -23.43 -5.64 -32.42
N ASP A 601 -23.38 -4.95 -33.54
CA ASP A 601 -24.32 -3.87 -33.82
C ASP A 601 -25.66 -4.36 -34.40
N GLY A 602 -26.65 -3.46 -34.49
CA GLY A 602 -27.99 -3.82 -35.01
C GLY A 602 -27.98 -4.37 -36.42
N PHE A 603 -27.00 -3.99 -37.24
CA PHE A 603 -26.87 -4.49 -38.63
C PHE A 603 -26.33 -5.91 -38.69
N GLU A 604 -25.35 -6.19 -37.87
CA GLU A 604 -24.73 -7.51 -37.71
C GLU A 604 -25.73 -8.49 -37.14
N PHE A 605 -26.47 -8.06 -36.10
CA PHE A 605 -27.50 -8.90 -35.49
C PHE A 605 -28.67 -9.17 -36.43
N GLN A 606 -29.17 -8.17 -37.16
CA GLN A 606 -30.19 -8.35 -38.20
C GLN A 606 -29.74 -9.34 -39.26
N ARG A 607 -28.50 -9.23 -39.72
CA ARG A 607 -27.94 -10.14 -40.73
C ARG A 607 -27.83 -11.57 -40.18
N ALA A 608 -27.50 -11.71 -38.90
CA ALA A 608 -27.42 -13.01 -38.23
C ALA A 608 -28.79 -13.70 -38.19
N LEU A 609 -29.84 -13.00 -37.76
CA LEU A 609 -31.20 -13.53 -37.73
C LEU A 609 -31.70 -13.92 -39.10
N LYS A 610 -31.41 -13.13 -40.13
CA LYS A 610 -31.74 -13.43 -41.51
C LYS A 610 -30.99 -14.66 -42.05
N ASN A 611 -29.70 -14.78 -41.73
CA ASN A 611 -28.87 -15.92 -42.15
C ASN A 611 -29.27 -17.23 -41.47
N ALA A 612 -29.78 -17.15 -40.24
CA ALA A 612 -30.33 -18.29 -39.51
C ALA A 612 -31.77 -18.63 -39.90
N ASP A 613 -32.35 -17.91 -40.86
CA ASP A 613 -33.75 -18.04 -41.33
C ASP A 613 -34.79 -17.87 -40.20
N ILE A 614 -34.43 -17.08 -39.17
CA ILE A 614 -35.27 -16.82 -38.01
C ILE A 614 -36.23 -15.66 -38.29
N ALA A 615 -35.68 -14.51 -38.71
CA ALA A 615 -36.47 -13.31 -38.97
C ALA A 615 -35.77 -12.37 -39.96
N ASN A 616 -36.57 -11.66 -40.77
CA ASN A 616 -36.10 -10.59 -41.65
C ASN A 616 -36.77 -9.28 -41.25
N LEU A 617 -36.33 -8.78 -40.08
CA LEU A 617 -36.90 -7.59 -39.46
C LEU A 617 -36.45 -6.30 -40.15
N PRO A 618 -37.34 -5.34 -40.35
CA PRO A 618 -36.95 -4.00 -40.80
C PRO A 618 -36.15 -3.26 -39.73
N PRO A 619 -35.30 -2.27 -40.10
CA PRO A 619 -34.41 -1.58 -39.16
C PRO A 619 -35.12 -0.92 -37.96
N TRP A 620 -36.38 -0.51 -38.09
CA TRP A 620 -37.13 0.14 -36.99
C TRP A 620 -37.69 -0.87 -35.97
N GLU A 621 -37.78 -2.16 -36.29
CA GLU A 621 -38.15 -3.21 -35.33
C GLU A 621 -36.92 -3.78 -34.62
N MET A 622 -35.73 -3.65 -35.23
CA MET A 622 -34.48 -4.05 -34.61
C MET A 622 -34.15 -3.31 -33.31
N GLY A 623 -34.64 -2.07 -33.20
CA GLY A 623 -34.39 -1.27 -31.97
C GLY A 623 -34.99 -1.91 -30.73
N ALA A 624 -36.22 -2.43 -30.83
CA ALA A 624 -36.89 -3.08 -29.70
C ALA A 624 -36.24 -4.43 -29.35
N LEU A 625 -35.73 -5.14 -30.37
CA LEU A 625 -35.04 -6.41 -30.16
C LEU A 625 -33.65 -6.20 -29.53
N LEU A 626 -32.91 -5.17 -29.95
CA LEU A 626 -31.65 -4.77 -29.31
C LEU A 626 -31.86 -4.34 -27.86
N GLU A 627 -32.86 -3.50 -27.61
CA GLU A 627 -33.20 -3.03 -26.25
C GLU A 627 -33.58 -4.18 -25.29
N ALA A 628 -34.00 -5.31 -25.81
CA ALA A 628 -34.30 -6.51 -25.02
C ALA A 628 -33.04 -7.30 -24.60
N VAL A 629 -31.93 -7.10 -25.30
CA VAL A 629 -30.65 -7.80 -25.09
C VAL A 629 -29.59 -6.86 -24.53
N ASP A 630 -29.56 -5.61 -24.94
CA ASP A 630 -28.65 -4.55 -24.53
C ASP A 630 -28.97 -4.13 -23.08
N LEU A 631 -28.19 -4.64 -22.15
CA LEU A 631 -28.39 -4.42 -20.71
C LEU A 631 -27.75 -3.12 -20.21
N ASP A 632 -26.72 -2.62 -20.90
CA ASP A 632 -26.00 -1.42 -20.51
C ASP A 632 -26.46 -0.14 -21.27
N GLY A 633 -27.30 -0.30 -22.29
CA GLY A 633 -27.91 0.78 -23.05
C GLY A 633 -26.95 1.49 -24.00
N ASP A 634 -25.88 0.81 -24.43
CA ASP A 634 -24.89 1.38 -25.36
C ASP A 634 -25.28 1.27 -26.84
N GLY A 635 -26.41 0.60 -27.13
CA GLY A 635 -26.94 0.36 -28.47
C GLY A 635 -26.26 -0.75 -29.24
N LYS A 636 -25.48 -1.58 -28.59
CA LYS A 636 -24.78 -2.75 -29.15
C LYS A 636 -24.99 -3.95 -28.22
N ILE A 637 -24.66 -5.12 -28.71
CA ILE A 637 -24.75 -6.36 -27.94
C ILE A 637 -23.34 -6.90 -27.73
N ASN A 638 -22.94 -7.07 -26.49
CA ASN A 638 -21.72 -7.80 -26.14
C ASN A 638 -22.01 -9.27 -25.83
N LEU A 639 -20.98 -10.11 -25.81
CA LEU A 639 -21.15 -11.55 -25.57
C LEU A 639 -21.85 -11.88 -24.23
N PRO A 640 -21.51 -11.24 -23.09
CA PRO A 640 -22.22 -11.44 -21.83
C PRO A 640 -23.70 -11.12 -21.89
N GLU A 641 -24.11 -10.07 -22.57
CA GLU A 641 -25.53 -9.68 -22.72
C GLU A 641 -26.32 -10.70 -23.51
N LEU A 642 -25.77 -11.12 -24.63
CA LEU A 642 -26.38 -12.16 -25.45
C LEU A 642 -26.51 -13.50 -24.68
N ASP A 643 -25.47 -13.87 -23.93
CA ASP A 643 -25.45 -15.09 -23.10
C ASP A 643 -26.51 -15.04 -22.01
N ILE A 644 -26.60 -13.92 -21.29
CA ILE A 644 -27.61 -13.71 -20.23
C ILE A 644 -29.02 -13.78 -20.81
N ALA A 645 -29.29 -13.05 -21.89
CA ALA A 645 -30.62 -13.03 -22.52
C ALA A 645 -31.05 -14.42 -22.97
N LEU A 646 -30.21 -15.15 -23.68
CA LEU A 646 -30.53 -16.50 -24.20
C LEU A 646 -30.62 -17.54 -23.05
N THR A 647 -29.80 -17.42 -22.01
CA THR A 647 -29.87 -18.32 -20.84
C THR A 647 -31.17 -18.11 -20.06
N MET A 648 -31.62 -16.86 -19.89
CA MET A 648 -32.91 -16.56 -19.26
C MET A 648 -34.09 -17.13 -20.03
N ILE A 649 -34.04 -17.06 -21.36
CA ILE A 649 -35.09 -17.61 -22.21
C ILE A 649 -35.14 -19.16 -22.08
N ARG A 650 -33.99 -19.82 -22.11
CA ARG A 650 -33.90 -21.28 -21.95
C ARG A 650 -34.38 -21.74 -20.59
N SER A 651 -34.06 -21.00 -19.50
CA SER A 651 -34.54 -21.33 -18.17
C SER A 651 -36.05 -21.19 -18.01
N LYS A 652 -36.67 -20.22 -18.68
CA LYS A 652 -38.15 -20.06 -18.74
C LYS A 652 -38.80 -21.17 -19.53
N GLN A 653 -38.19 -21.61 -20.63
CA GLN A 653 -38.71 -22.73 -21.43
C GLN A 653 -38.69 -24.04 -20.66
N SER A 654 -37.58 -24.34 -19.94
CA SER A 654 -37.49 -25.55 -19.13
C SER A 654 -38.45 -25.58 -17.95
N SER A 655 -38.78 -24.43 -17.36
CA SER A 655 -39.78 -24.35 -16.27
C SER A 655 -41.22 -24.54 -16.77
N ASN A 656 -41.53 -24.19 -18.03
CA ASN A 656 -42.85 -24.38 -18.62
C ASN A 656 -43.07 -25.80 -19.17
N GLU A 657 -42.00 -26.61 -19.35
CA GLU A 657 -42.11 -28.03 -19.72
C GLU A 657 -42.30 -28.96 -18.52
N GLU A 658 -42.03 -28.47 -17.27
CA GLU A 658 -42.23 -29.22 -16.03
C GLU A 658 -43.60 -28.95 -15.36
N GLU A 659 -44.43 -28.03 -15.86
CA GLU A 659 -45.84 -27.86 -15.49
C GLU A 659 -46.77 -28.56 -16.49
#